data_3e73fabbf782a9671a98d845b81068d6
#
_entry.id   3e73fabbf782a9671a98d845b81068d6
#
_cell.length_a   1.000
_cell.length_b   1.000
_cell.length_c   1.000
_cell.angle_alpha   90.00
_cell.angle_beta   90.00
_cell.angle_gamma   90.00
#
_symmetry.space_group_name_H-M   'P 1'
#
loop_
_entity.id
_entity.type
_entity.pdbx_description
1 polymer ?
#
loop_
_entity_poly.entity_id
_entity_poly.type
_entity_poly.pdbx_seq_one_letter_code
_entity_poly.pdbx_strand_id
1 'polypeptide(L)'
;MIRTLQNAGPTLKFVLYGLLVIICGSMAITLIPGGIGAGLGMGGPPPGVLATIGDERVTVLDVQREARQLIQRQFPRGGAQAAMLMPYFSSQAAQELINEKALVAEARRMGLRTNDDELREELQRGQLGATLFPDGKFVGQEQYEDFVQRNGMTVPQFEGLEKDYILIRKLQALVSGTAFVGDSDVRNEFQHQNTKVKFEYAVITQADILKGLHPTEEELKAFYERNKATYNNSIPEKRQIQYGVIDSAKITAATTVSEQDLQTYYDQHRDEYRVPDQVKVRHILIKTPLPAPGAKEDEKAIADARAKAEGVLKEVKSGGDFAKLAEKYSDDPGSAKNGGELGWIGRGRTVPEFEKAAFSLGKGQTSDLIKSSYGFHIINIEDKQEAHLKLLAEVKSEIQQKVKEQKSAREAEGDANALLSAVRSGDFDQAAKAKGVQAVKTDFISRTDNLPGLGASPQFMDAVFNEADKAPPDVVQVPQGYVVFQLLSVKPPATPTFEEIHARVETEFKNQRASFLLQQKTQELADRAKAAHDLKKAAKELGATVKSSDFVAPDGQVPDLGSMSGSASSIFALKTGEISGPITASGNGVVAQLLEKQEPTDQEFAAKKDQIRAQLLDAKQNEMFQLFVSNLRKDMEKSNRIKVNQQEMKALTHQGAEEGS
;
A
#
# COMPACT_ATOMS: atom_id res chain seq x y z
N MET A 1 -57.50 10.26 3.03
CA MET A 1 -56.50 11.36 3.05
C MET A 1 -56.62 12.33 1.86
N ILE A 2 -56.77 11.89 0.61
CA ILE A 2 -56.85 12.78 -0.54
C ILE A 2 -58.12 13.64 -0.59
N ARG A 3 -59.28 13.12 -0.12
CA ARG A 3 -60.57 13.85 -0.06
C ARG A 3 -60.63 14.94 1.03
N THR A 4 -59.88 14.85 2.09
CA THR A 4 -59.74 15.88 3.13
C THR A 4 -58.85 17.06 2.71
N LEU A 5 -57.95 16.84 1.76
CA LEU A 5 -57.06 17.86 1.20
C LEU A 5 -57.75 18.74 0.14
N GLN A 6 -58.77 18.22 -0.56
CA GLN A 6 -59.50 18.98 -1.59
C GLN A 6 -60.44 20.02 -1.01
N ASN A 7 -60.94 19.87 0.22
CA ASN A 7 -61.86 20.77 0.88
C ASN A 7 -61.23 21.75 1.89
N ALA A 8 -59.89 21.88 1.85
CA ALA A 8 -59.18 22.79 2.76
C ALA A 8 -59.33 24.27 2.28
N GLY A 9 -59.53 25.18 3.21
CA GLY A 9 -59.66 26.62 2.94
C GLY A 9 -58.37 27.21 2.30
N PRO A 10 -58.45 28.42 1.68
CA PRO A 10 -57.39 28.98 0.90
C PRO A 10 -56.06 29.18 1.68
N THR A 11 -56.12 29.48 2.95
CA THR A 11 -54.96 29.62 3.84
C THR A 11 -54.23 28.29 4.07
N LEU A 12 -54.95 27.17 4.24
CA LEU A 12 -54.35 25.87 4.45
C LEU A 12 -53.73 25.30 3.14
N LYS A 13 -54.33 25.62 1.99
CA LYS A 13 -53.72 25.32 0.68
C LYS A 13 -52.42 26.05 0.44
N PHE A 14 -52.32 27.32 0.86
CA PHE A 14 -51.10 28.11 0.72
C PHE A 14 -49.96 27.55 1.57
N VAL A 15 -50.26 27.14 2.82
CA VAL A 15 -49.27 26.48 3.70
C VAL A 15 -48.83 25.13 3.14
N LEU A 16 -49.76 24.36 2.57
CA LEU A 16 -49.47 23.05 1.96
C LEU A 16 -48.62 23.19 0.68
N TYR A 17 -48.90 24.19 -0.17
CA TYR A 17 -48.04 24.51 -1.33
C TYR A 17 -46.67 25.00 -0.90
N GLY A 18 -46.55 25.80 0.17
CA GLY A 18 -45.27 26.20 0.75
C GLY A 18 -44.45 25.00 1.25
N LEU A 19 -45.13 24.09 1.94
CA LEU A 19 -44.48 22.85 2.44
C LEU A 19 -44.06 21.92 1.27
N LEU A 20 -44.89 21.82 0.23
CA LEU A 20 -44.59 21.02 -0.96
C LEU A 20 -43.40 21.60 -1.74
N VAL A 21 -43.34 22.93 -1.87
CA VAL A 21 -42.18 23.62 -2.49
C VAL A 21 -40.90 23.41 -1.67
N ILE A 22 -40.99 23.43 -0.35
CA ILE A 22 -39.84 23.13 0.53
C ILE A 22 -39.38 21.67 0.39
N ILE A 23 -40.34 20.72 0.33
CA ILE A 23 -40.03 19.28 0.16
C ILE A 23 -39.45 19.03 -1.25
N CYS A 24 -40.05 19.59 -2.31
CA CYS A 24 -39.51 19.47 -3.66
C CYS A 24 -38.16 20.18 -3.81
N GLY A 25 -37.98 21.33 -3.16
CA GLY A 25 -36.70 22.03 -3.09
C GLY A 25 -35.62 21.22 -2.35
N SER A 26 -35.98 20.59 -1.23
CA SER A 26 -35.04 19.72 -0.50
C SER A 26 -34.71 18.42 -1.28
N MET A 27 -35.68 17.83 -2.00
CA MET A 27 -35.43 16.70 -2.88
C MET A 27 -34.60 17.07 -4.11
N ALA A 28 -34.83 18.26 -4.70
CA ALA A 28 -34.00 18.75 -5.80
C ALA A 28 -32.54 19.00 -5.34
N ILE A 29 -32.33 19.47 -4.10
CA ILE A 29 -31.02 19.66 -3.49
C ILE A 29 -30.29 18.33 -3.26
N THR A 30 -31.01 17.27 -2.91
CA THR A 30 -30.40 15.94 -2.69
C THR A 30 -30.16 15.14 -3.97
N LEU A 31 -30.83 15.51 -5.08
CA LEU A 31 -30.68 14.85 -6.40
C LEU A 31 -29.60 15.49 -7.29
N ILE A 32 -29.01 16.63 -6.89
CA ILE A 32 -27.87 17.22 -7.61
C ILE A 32 -26.61 16.50 -7.14
N PRO A 33 -25.89 15.77 -8.02
CA PRO A 33 -24.60 15.19 -7.66
C PRO A 33 -23.61 16.31 -7.30
N GLY A 34 -23.34 16.49 -6.00
CA GLY A 34 -22.41 17.51 -5.51
C GLY A 34 -22.95 18.49 -4.47
N GLY A 35 -24.28 18.55 -4.20
CA GLY A 35 -24.89 19.42 -3.18
C GLY A 35 -24.56 20.91 -3.30
N ILE A 36 -25.44 21.80 -2.83
CA ILE A 36 -25.23 23.28 -2.86
C ILE A 36 -24.01 23.74 -2.06
N GLY A 37 -23.48 22.91 -1.13
CA GLY A 37 -22.26 23.20 -0.37
C GLY A 37 -20.99 23.25 -1.23
N ALA A 38 -20.95 22.55 -2.37
CA ALA A 38 -19.78 22.53 -3.24
C ALA A 38 -19.59 23.84 -4.07
N GLY A 39 -20.65 24.63 -4.24
CA GLY A 39 -20.61 25.89 -5.01
C GLY A 39 -20.29 27.14 -4.20
N LEU A 40 -20.36 27.09 -2.86
CA LEU A 40 -20.15 28.26 -1.98
C LEU A 40 -18.77 28.31 -1.31
N GLY A 41 -17.82 27.45 -1.70
CA GLY A 41 -16.41 27.56 -1.28
C GLY A 41 -16.11 27.26 0.20
N MET A 42 -17.09 26.79 0.98
CA MET A 42 -16.96 26.53 2.43
C MET A 42 -17.03 25.04 2.82
N GLY A 43 -17.11 24.10 1.86
CA GLY A 43 -17.12 22.67 2.11
C GLY A 43 -15.83 21.99 1.66
N GLY A 44 -15.31 21.06 2.45
CA GLY A 44 -14.24 20.16 2.04
C GLY A 44 -14.69 19.19 0.91
N PRO A 45 -13.79 18.35 0.39
CA PRO A 45 -14.15 17.31 -0.56
C PRO A 45 -15.25 16.39 -0.03
N PRO A 46 -16.16 15.87 -0.89
CA PRO A 46 -17.21 14.96 -0.47
C PRO A 46 -16.63 13.63 0.09
N PRO A 47 -17.41 12.87 0.89
CA PRO A 47 -16.98 11.56 1.41
C PRO A 47 -16.48 10.64 0.29
N GLY A 48 -15.38 9.90 0.56
CA GLY A 48 -14.72 9.03 -0.42
C GLY A 48 -13.82 9.75 -1.43
N VAL A 49 -13.80 11.10 -1.42
CA VAL A 49 -12.87 11.91 -2.21
C VAL A 49 -11.76 12.42 -1.30
N LEU A 50 -10.53 11.99 -1.56
CA LEU A 50 -9.35 12.39 -0.78
C LEU A 50 -8.95 13.83 -1.10
N ALA A 51 -8.94 14.21 -2.37
CA ALA A 51 -8.57 15.56 -2.78
C ALA A 51 -9.34 16.01 -4.01
N THR A 52 -9.55 17.32 -4.13
CA THR A 52 -10.01 17.98 -5.35
C THR A 52 -8.97 18.96 -5.84
N ILE A 53 -8.66 18.92 -7.14
CA ILE A 53 -7.65 19.75 -7.79
C ILE A 53 -8.31 20.44 -9.00
N GLY A 54 -8.87 21.63 -8.81
CA GLY A 54 -9.75 22.24 -9.82
C GLY A 54 -10.95 21.33 -10.08
N ASP A 55 -11.10 20.89 -11.34
CA ASP A 55 -12.15 19.94 -11.76
C ASP A 55 -11.75 18.46 -11.57
N GLU A 56 -10.48 18.19 -11.27
CA GLU A 56 -9.97 16.83 -11.07
C GLU A 56 -10.22 16.34 -9.63
N ARG A 57 -10.35 15.02 -9.48
CA ARG A 57 -10.58 14.39 -8.18
C ARG A 57 -9.63 13.21 -7.98
N VAL A 58 -9.18 13.03 -6.74
CA VAL A 58 -8.48 11.83 -6.26
C VAL A 58 -9.37 11.18 -5.24
N THR A 59 -9.78 9.94 -5.50
CA THR A 59 -10.63 9.18 -4.57
C THR A 59 -9.79 8.31 -3.63
N VAL A 60 -10.36 7.94 -2.49
CA VAL A 60 -9.74 6.98 -1.56
C VAL A 60 -9.45 5.65 -2.25
N LEU A 61 -10.35 5.22 -3.15
CA LEU A 61 -10.20 3.98 -3.91
C LEU A 61 -9.00 4.02 -4.88
N ASP A 62 -8.77 5.18 -5.54
CA ASP A 62 -7.62 5.36 -6.42
C ASP A 62 -6.31 5.24 -5.62
N VAL A 63 -6.26 5.88 -4.45
CA VAL A 63 -5.09 5.81 -3.56
C VAL A 63 -4.83 4.38 -3.09
N GLN A 64 -5.86 3.66 -2.68
CA GLN A 64 -5.71 2.26 -2.25
C GLN A 64 -5.25 1.34 -3.39
N ARG A 65 -5.71 1.59 -4.61
CA ARG A 65 -5.29 0.85 -5.80
C ARG A 65 -3.81 1.10 -6.11
N GLU A 66 -3.40 2.37 -6.16
CA GLU A 66 -2.02 2.76 -6.43
C GLU A 66 -1.06 2.27 -5.33
N ALA A 67 -1.45 2.40 -4.05
CA ALA A 67 -0.67 1.88 -2.93
C ALA A 67 -0.43 0.38 -3.03
N ARG A 68 -1.46 -0.40 -3.43
CA ARG A 68 -1.30 -1.85 -3.67
C ARG A 68 -0.35 -2.15 -4.82
N GLN A 69 -0.39 -1.37 -5.90
CA GLN A 69 0.54 -1.52 -7.03
C GLN A 69 1.98 -1.21 -6.63
N LEU A 70 2.21 -0.13 -5.86
CA LEU A 70 3.52 0.22 -5.32
C LEU A 70 4.09 -0.90 -4.43
N ILE A 71 3.26 -1.45 -3.54
CA ILE A 71 3.63 -2.59 -2.70
C ILE A 71 3.98 -3.81 -3.56
N GLN A 72 3.16 -4.14 -4.54
CA GLN A 72 3.39 -5.31 -5.40
C GLN A 72 4.67 -5.19 -6.23
N ARG A 73 5.01 -3.99 -6.72
CA ARG A 73 6.29 -3.72 -7.41
C ARG A 73 7.49 -3.90 -6.48
N GLN A 74 7.39 -3.44 -5.23
CA GLN A 74 8.51 -3.45 -4.28
C GLN A 74 8.62 -4.75 -3.48
N PHE A 75 7.48 -5.40 -3.24
CA PHE A 75 7.37 -6.68 -2.52
C PHE A 75 6.58 -7.72 -3.34
N PRO A 76 7.15 -8.26 -4.44
CA PRO A 76 6.43 -9.17 -5.34
C PRO A 76 5.91 -10.44 -4.67
N ARG A 77 6.52 -10.85 -3.56
CA ARG A 77 6.14 -12.05 -2.79
C ARG A 77 5.09 -11.78 -1.72
N GLY A 78 4.68 -10.51 -1.53
CA GLY A 78 3.76 -10.14 -0.46
C GLY A 78 4.31 -10.43 0.94
N GLY A 79 3.42 -10.65 1.91
CA GLY A 79 3.76 -11.03 3.28
C GLY A 79 3.31 -9.99 4.32
N ALA A 80 3.44 -10.34 5.60
CA ALA A 80 3.03 -9.49 6.72
C ALA A 80 3.71 -8.11 6.72
N GLN A 81 4.98 -8.05 6.31
CA GLN A 81 5.71 -6.78 6.18
C GLN A 81 5.08 -5.83 5.14
N ALA A 82 4.61 -6.37 4.01
CA ALA A 82 3.95 -5.58 2.98
C ALA A 82 2.64 -4.96 3.49
N ALA A 83 1.87 -5.71 4.28
CA ALA A 83 0.63 -5.21 4.91
C ALA A 83 0.92 -4.10 5.93
N MET A 84 1.95 -4.23 6.76
CA MET A 84 2.37 -3.20 7.73
C MET A 84 2.80 -1.87 7.07
N LEU A 85 3.26 -1.92 5.83
CA LEU A 85 3.70 -0.74 5.09
C LEU A 85 2.57 -0.06 4.29
N MET A 86 1.36 -0.62 4.28
CA MET A 86 0.20 -0.05 3.58
C MET A 86 -0.05 1.43 3.91
N PRO A 87 -0.02 1.89 5.18
CA PRO A 87 -0.21 3.30 5.50
C PRO A 87 0.85 4.21 4.86
N TYR A 88 2.11 3.78 4.85
CA TYR A 88 3.20 4.51 4.22
C TYR A 88 2.99 4.63 2.70
N PHE A 89 2.70 3.51 2.01
CA PHE A 89 2.44 3.51 0.57
C PHE A 89 1.14 4.23 0.21
N SER A 90 0.13 4.22 1.07
CA SER A 90 -1.08 5.03 0.86
C SER A 90 -0.79 6.53 0.91
N SER A 91 0.08 6.96 1.85
CA SER A 91 0.52 8.35 1.90
C SER A 91 1.31 8.75 0.66
N GLN A 92 2.24 7.89 0.20
CA GLN A 92 3.01 8.12 -1.03
C GLN A 92 2.11 8.18 -2.26
N ALA A 93 1.24 7.19 -2.45
CA ALA A 93 0.28 7.14 -3.56
C ALA A 93 -0.64 8.37 -3.59
N ALA A 94 -1.12 8.83 -2.43
CA ALA A 94 -1.93 10.04 -2.34
C ALA A 94 -1.17 11.27 -2.85
N GLN A 95 0.11 11.43 -2.47
CA GLN A 95 0.93 12.54 -2.92
C GLN A 95 1.21 12.48 -4.43
N GLU A 96 1.50 11.28 -4.96
CA GLU A 96 1.75 11.06 -6.39
C GLU A 96 0.49 11.38 -7.22
N LEU A 97 -0.68 10.87 -6.82
CA LEU A 97 -1.94 11.14 -7.52
C LEU A 97 -2.38 12.61 -7.45
N ILE A 98 -2.16 13.29 -6.31
CA ILE A 98 -2.43 14.74 -6.20
C ILE A 98 -1.53 15.52 -7.16
N ASN A 99 -0.24 15.19 -7.24
CA ASN A 99 0.69 15.84 -8.16
C ASN A 99 0.32 15.56 -9.62
N GLU A 100 -0.03 14.31 -9.95
CA GLU A 100 -0.49 13.93 -11.28
C GLU A 100 -1.72 14.73 -11.72
N LYS A 101 -2.75 14.77 -10.88
CA LYS A 101 -3.97 15.54 -11.17
C LYS A 101 -3.73 17.05 -11.21
N ALA A 102 -2.76 17.56 -10.43
CA ALA A 102 -2.34 18.96 -10.52
C ALA A 102 -1.70 19.28 -11.89
N LEU A 103 -0.88 18.37 -12.40
CA LEU A 103 -0.27 18.50 -13.74
C LEU A 103 -1.32 18.43 -14.85
N VAL A 104 -2.27 17.50 -14.75
CA VAL A 104 -3.38 17.38 -15.71
C VAL A 104 -4.23 18.65 -15.73
N ALA A 105 -4.61 19.16 -14.55
CA ALA A 105 -5.38 20.38 -14.42
C ALA A 105 -4.65 21.59 -15.03
N GLU A 106 -3.34 21.68 -14.80
CA GLU A 106 -2.52 22.76 -15.36
C GLU A 106 -2.35 22.62 -16.87
N ALA A 107 -2.09 21.41 -17.38
CA ALA A 107 -2.03 21.14 -18.82
C ALA A 107 -3.32 21.57 -19.54
N ARG A 108 -4.48 21.22 -18.96
CA ARG A 108 -5.79 21.62 -19.49
C ARG A 108 -5.99 23.14 -19.41
N ARG A 109 -5.56 23.78 -18.30
CA ARG A 109 -5.61 25.23 -18.14
C ARG A 109 -4.76 25.96 -19.20
N MET A 110 -3.60 25.39 -19.53
CA MET A 110 -2.74 25.88 -20.61
C MET A 110 -3.25 25.61 -22.03
N GLY A 111 -4.42 24.96 -22.14
CA GLY A 111 -5.05 24.65 -23.43
C GLY A 111 -4.58 23.35 -24.11
N LEU A 112 -3.72 22.56 -23.46
CA LEU A 112 -3.32 21.25 -23.99
C LEU A 112 -4.52 20.31 -24.02
N ARG A 113 -4.59 19.48 -25.04
CA ARG A 113 -5.64 18.47 -25.26
C ARG A 113 -5.00 17.19 -25.81
N THR A 114 -5.70 16.09 -25.62
CA THR A 114 -5.36 14.79 -26.21
C THR A 114 -6.54 14.30 -27.04
N ASN A 115 -6.28 13.84 -28.25
CA ASN A 115 -7.28 13.23 -29.13
C ASN A 115 -7.13 11.70 -29.17
N ASP A 116 -8.07 11.02 -29.84
CA ASP A 116 -8.09 9.56 -29.91
C ASP A 116 -6.98 8.99 -30.80
N ASP A 117 -6.49 9.76 -31.77
CA ASP A 117 -5.37 9.32 -32.61
C ASP A 117 -4.05 9.29 -31.82
N GLU A 118 -3.82 10.29 -30.97
CA GLU A 118 -2.67 10.33 -30.06
C GLU A 118 -2.75 9.19 -29.03
N LEU A 119 -3.94 8.89 -28.52
CA LEU A 119 -4.15 7.75 -27.64
C LEU A 119 -3.79 6.43 -28.36
N ARG A 120 -4.27 6.26 -29.59
CA ARG A 120 -3.96 5.07 -30.39
C ARG A 120 -2.46 4.92 -30.64
N GLU A 121 -1.81 6.02 -30.99
CA GLU A 121 -0.35 6.03 -31.20
C GLU A 121 0.42 5.66 -29.92
N GLU A 122 0.01 6.18 -28.76
CA GLU A 122 0.59 5.84 -27.46
C GLU A 122 0.39 4.37 -27.11
N LEU A 123 -0.83 3.83 -27.27
CA LEU A 123 -1.10 2.41 -27.02
C LEU A 123 -0.33 1.49 -27.97
N GLN A 124 -0.05 1.94 -29.20
CA GLN A 124 0.68 1.14 -30.19
C GLN A 124 2.20 1.22 -30.02
N ARG A 125 2.75 2.39 -29.72
CA ARG A 125 4.20 2.65 -29.69
C ARG A 125 4.78 2.76 -28.28
N GLY A 126 3.91 2.95 -27.26
CA GLY A 126 4.30 3.05 -25.88
C GLY A 126 4.60 1.70 -25.25
N GLN A 127 4.70 1.69 -23.92
CA GLN A 127 5.04 0.50 -23.14
C GLN A 127 4.07 -0.68 -23.33
N LEU A 128 2.82 -0.39 -23.66
CA LEU A 128 1.77 -1.38 -23.89
C LEU A 128 1.74 -1.93 -25.31
N GLY A 129 2.55 -1.36 -26.22
CA GLY A 129 2.55 -1.73 -27.62
C GLY A 129 2.81 -3.23 -27.86
N ALA A 130 3.79 -3.81 -27.20
CA ALA A 130 4.07 -5.24 -27.28
C ALA A 130 2.92 -6.13 -26.79
N THR A 131 2.13 -5.64 -25.84
CA THR A 131 1.00 -6.38 -25.25
C THR A 131 -0.28 -6.22 -26.06
N LEU A 132 -0.61 -5.00 -26.48
CA LEU A 132 -1.86 -4.69 -27.15
C LEU A 132 -1.76 -4.74 -28.69
N PHE A 133 -0.55 -4.65 -29.24
CA PHE A 133 -0.27 -4.67 -30.66
C PHE A 133 0.90 -5.61 -31.01
N PRO A 134 0.83 -6.90 -30.62
CA PRO A 134 1.86 -7.87 -31.02
C PRO A 134 1.99 -7.87 -32.55
N ASP A 135 3.23 -7.82 -33.04
CA ASP A 135 3.55 -7.72 -34.47
C ASP A 135 2.88 -6.52 -35.18
N GLY A 136 2.58 -5.45 -34.42
CA GLY A 136 1.94 -4.24 -34.93
C GLY A 136 0.44 -4.37 -35.20
N LYS A 137 -0.18 -5.50 -34.83
CA LYS A 137 -1.62 -5.75 -34.99
C LYS A 137 -2.33 -5.69 -33.65
N PHE A 138 -3.48 -4.98 -33.63
CA PHE A 138 -4.31 -4.91 -32.44
C PHE A 138 -4.84 -6.30 -32.02
N VAL A 139 -4.74 -6.61 -30.74
CA VAL A 139 -5.19 -7.90 -30.18
C VAL A 139 -6.69 -8.18 -30.32
N GLY A 140 -7.50 -7.17 -30.61
CA GLY A 140 -8.96 -7.24 -30.69
C GLY A 140 -9.64 -6.77 -29.41
N GLN A 141 -10.94 -6.41 -29.58
CA GLN A 141 -11.73 -5.78 -28.54
C GLN A 141 -11.84 -6.62 -27.26
N GLU A 142 -12.09 -7.92 -27.40
CA GLU A 142 -12.29 -8.83 -26.28
C GLU A 142 -11.03 -8.93 -25.41
N GLN A 143 -9.86 -9.11 -26.04
CA GLN A 143 -8.57 -9.20 -25.31
C GLN A 143 -8.17 -7.86 -24.69
N TYR A 144 -8.52 -6.75 -25.33
CA TYR A 144 -8.32 -5.41 -24.79
C TYR A 144 -9.19 -5.17 -23.54
N GLU A 145 -10.49 -5.50 -23.62
CA GLU A 145 -11.41 -5.39 -22.48
C GLU A 145 -10.97 -6.30 -21.32
N ASP A 146 -10.56 -7.53 -21.60
CA ASP A 146 -10.00 -8.46 -20.62
C ASP A 146 -8.71 -7.93 -19.96
N PHE A 147 -7.82 -7.32 -20.74
CA PHE A 147 -6.61 -6.68 -20.21
C PHE A 147 -6.97 -5.56 -19.24
N VAL A 148 -7.88 -4.68 -19.62
CA VAL A 148 -8.32 -3.54 -18.81
C VAL A 148 -9.02 -4.02 -17.53
N GLN A 149 -9.90 -5.03 -17.62
CA GLN A 149 -10.61 -5.60 -16.47
C GLN A 149 -9.68 -6.30 -15.48
N ARG A 150 -8.66 -7.03 -15.96
CA ARG A 150 -7.63 -7.64 -15.09
C ARG A 150 -6.84 -6.60 -14.30
N ASN A 151 -6.73 -5.39 -14.82
CA ASN A 151 -6.14 -4.25 -14.10
C ASN A 151 -7.15 -3.50 -13.20
N GLY A 152 -8.37 -4.03 -13.03
CA GLY A 152 -9.41 -3.48 -12.15
C GLY A 152 -10.03 -2.17 -12.65
N MET A 153 -10.05 -1.94 -13.98
CA MET A 153 -10.55 -0.71 -14.61
C MET A 153 -11.63 -1.01 -15.64
N THR A 154 -12.41 0.00 -15.98
CA THR A 154 -13.23 0.01 -17.19
C THR A 154 -12.45 0.64 -18.34
N VAL A 155 -12.83 0.33 -19.59
CA VAL A 155 -12.17 0.90 -20.78
C VAL A 155 -12.15 2.44 -20.74
N PRO A 156 -13.25 3.17 -20.44
CA PRO A 156 -13.19 4.63 -20.34
C PRO A 156 -12.25 5.14 -19.24
N GLN A 157 -12.11 4.43 -18.12
CA GLN A 157 -11.17 4.80 -17.05
C GLN A 157 -9.71 4.62 -17.51
N PHE A 158 -9.41 3.50 -18.14
CA PHE A 158 -8.09 3.21 -18.66
C PHE A 158 -7.67 4.22 -19.74
N GLU A 159 -8.52 4.44 -20.74
CA GLU A 159 -8.26 5.43 -21.80
C GLU A 159 -8.15 6.86 -21.27
N GLY A 160 -8.90 7.18 -20.20
CA GLY A 160 -8.80 8.46 -19.50
C GLY A 160 -7.43 8.66 -18.85
N LEU A 161 -6.90 7.63 -18.18
CA LEU A 161 -5.56 7.65 -17.56
C LEU A 161 -4.47 7.79 -18.63
N GLU A 162 -4.54 7.05 -19.72
CA GLU A 162 -3.58 7.15 -20.83
C GLU A 162 -3.61 8.55 -21.47
N LYS A 163 -4.79 9.15 -21.66
CA LYS A 163 -4.93 10.53 -22.12
C LYS A 163 -4.32 11.54 -21.15
N ASP A 164 -4.49 11.35 -19.85
CA ASP A 164 -3.87 12.18 -18.81
C ASP A 164 -2.35 12.04 -18.84
N TYR A 165 -1.82 10.82 -19.02
CA TYR A 165 -0.38 10.58 -19.19
C TYR A 165 0.19 11.33 -20.41
N ILE A 166 -0.49 11.28 -21.55
CA ILE A 166 -0.11 12.04 -22.75
C ILE A 166 -0.10 13.55 -22.48
N LEU A 167 -1.10 14.06 -21.75
CA LEU A 167 -1.16 15.48 -21.35
C LEU A 167 0.02 15.89 -20.50
N ILE A 168 0.37 15.09 -19.49
CA ILE A 168 1.52 15.35 -18.61
C ILE A 168 2.82 15.36 -19.44
N ARG A 169 2.99 14.41 -20.36
CA ARG A 169 4.16 14.35 -21.23
C ARG A 169 4.26 15.55 -22.16
N LYS A 170 3.14 16.04 -22.71
CA LYS A 170 3.09 17.30 -23.48
C LYS A 170 3.48 18.49 -22.63
N LEU A 171 2.97 18.57 -21.41
CA LEU A 171 3.31 19.61 -20.45
C LEU A 171 4.81 19.57 -20.10
N GLN A 172 5.33 18.39 -19.83
CA GLN A 172 6.76 18.20 -19.58
C GLN A 172 7.60 18.67 -20.76
N ALA A 173 7.27 18.27 -21.98
CA ALA A 173 7.97 18.71 -23.18
C ALA A 173 7.91 20.25 -23.36
N LEU A 174 6.77 20.86 -23.05
CA LEU A 174 6.63 22.32 -23.13
C LEU A 174 7.48 23.04 -22.07
N VAL A 175 7.46 22.56 -20.84
CA VAL A 175 8.19 23.19 -19.71
C VAL A 175 9.68 22.99 -19.85
N SER A 176 10.14 21.80 -20.21
CA SER A 176 11.55 21.46 -20.31
C SER A 176 12.15 21.65 -21.71
N GLY A 177 11.33 21.97 -22.71
CA GLY A 177 11.77 22.13 -24.10
C GLY A 177 12.73 23.30 -24.35
N THR A 178 12.83 24.25 -23.41
CA THR A 178 13.78 25.35 -23.44
C THR A 178 15.13 25.03 -22.80
N ALA A 179 15.28 23.84 -22.22
CA ALA A 179 16.54 23.39 -21.65
C ALA A 179 17.62 23.34 -22.74
N PHE A 180 18.75 23.97 -22.46
CA PHE A 180 19.88 24.03 -23.35
C PHE A 180 21.15 23.66 -22.61
N VAL A 181 22.03 22.92 -23.30
CA VAL A 181 23.36 22.54 -22.81
C VAL A 181 24.41 23.04 -23.81
N GLY A 182 25.24 23.99 -23.37
CA GLY A 182 26.30 24.56 -24.15
C GLY A 182 27.49 23.59 -24.32
N ASP A 183 28.33 23.83 -25.31
CA ASP A 183 29.57 23.05 -25.49
C ASP A 183 30.52 23.18 -24.30
N SER A 184 30.54 24.34 -23.64
CA SER A 184 31.28 24.54 -22.40
C SER A 184 30.81 23.64 -21.25
N ASP A 185 29.48 23.49 -21.09
CA ASP A 185 28.93 22.64 -20.04
C ASP A 185 29.34 21.17 -20.26
N VAL A 186 29.24 20.71 -21.52
CA VAL A 186 29.64 19.36 -21.92
C VAL A 186 31.14 19.14 -21.68
N ARG A 187 31.99 20.13 -22.03
CA ARG A 187 33.44 20.03 -21.83
C ARG A 187 33.78 20.01 -20.33
N ASN A 188 33.16 20.87 -19.56
CA ASN A 188 33.37 20.93 -18.09
C ASN A 188 32.97 19.61 -17.43
N GLU A 189 31.83 19.07 -17.80
CA GLU A 189 31.34 17.80 -17.26
C GLU A 189 32.27 16.64 -17.69
N PHE A 190 32.68 16.60 -18.94
CA PHE A 190 33.65 15.62 -19.40
C PHE A 190 34.98 15.69 -18.63
N GLN A 191 35.52 16.90 -18.41
CA GLN A 191 36.72 17.12 -17.62
C GLN A 191 36.50 16.68 -16.18
N HIS A 192 35.35 17.07 -15.59
CA HIS A 192 34.98 16.69 -14.22
C HIS A 192 34.92 15.16 -14.03
N GLN A 193 34.37 14.43 -14.99
CA GLN A 193 34.23 12.97 -14.90
C GLN A 193 35.53 12.20 -15.20
N ASN A 194 36.42 12.73 -16.05
CA ASN A 194 37.55 11.96 -16.61
C ASN A 194 38.92 12.47 -16.17
N THR A 195 39.00 13.62 -15.48
CA THR A 195 40.29 14.07 -14.91
C THR A 195 40.74 13.12 -13.82
N LYS A 196 41.99 12.69 -13.89
CA LYS A 196 42.61 11.86 -12.84
C LYS A 196 43.65 12.67 -12.09
N VAL A 197 43.74 12.44 -10.78
CA VAL A 197 44.69 13.12 -9.91
C VAL A 197 45.53 12.12 -9.14
N LYS A 198 46.82 12.46 -8.99
CA LYS A 198 47.74 11.78 -8.10
C LYS A 198 48.22 12.78 -7.06
N PHE A 199 48.12 12.44 -5.80
CA PHE A 199 48.39 13.33 -4.69
C PHE A 199 49.04 12.61 -3.49
N GLU A 200 49.78 13.36 -2.70
CA GLU A 200 50.11 12.94 -1.33
C GLU A 200 49.09 13.50 -0.38
N TYR A 201 48.86 12.79 0.70
CA TYR A 201 47.92 13.22 1.73
C TYR A 201 48.40 12.83 3.12
N ALA A 202 48.20 13.74 4.08
CA ALA A 202 48.48 13.52 5.49
C ALA A 202 47.16 13.25 6.23
N VAL A 203 47.16 12.19 7.02
CA VAL A 203 45.96 11.70 7.72
C VAL A 203 46.14 11.84 9.24
N ILE A 204 45.15 12.42 9.89
CA ILE A 204 44.95 12.38 11.34
C ILE A 204 43.70 11.53 11.60
N THR A 205 43.86 10.42 12.33
CA THR A 205 42.71 9.54 12.57
C THR A 205 41.99 9.91 13.88
N GLN A 206 40.65 9.81 13.87
CA GLN A 206 39.89 9.98 15.10
C GLN A 206 40.28 8.94 16.15
N ALA A 207 40.67 7.73 15.73
CA ALA A 207 41.08 6.65 16.61
C ALA A 207 42.36 7.00 17.41
N ASP A 208 43.32 7.69 16.78
CA ASP A 208 44.54 8.11 17.49
C ASP A 208 44.29 9.24 18.48
N ILE A 209 43.38 10.15 18.15
CA ILE A 209 42.91 11.19 19.09
C ILE A 209 42.20 10.55 20.28
N LEU A 210 41.30 9.58 20.04
CA LEU A 210 40.58 8.88 21.11
C LEU A 210 41.52 8.16 22.09
N LYS A 211 42.59 7.53 21.61
CA LYS A 211 43.60 6.87 22.47
C LYS A 211 44.29 7.84 23.41
N GLY A 212 44.47 9.09 22.98
CA GLY A 212 45.12 10.14 23.80
C GLY A 212 44.16 10.90 24.71
N LEU A 213 42.85 10.61 24.69
CA LEU A 213 41.85 11.28 25.51
C LEU A 213 41.65 10.56 26.85
N HIS A 214 42.04 11.21 27.93
CA HIS A 214 41.86 10.75 29.32
C HIS A 214 41.07 11.81 30.08
N PRO A 215 39.73 11.84 29.95
CA PRO A 215 38.93 12.83 30.65
C PRO A 215 38.96 12.62 32.17
N THR A 216 38.90 13.71 32.91
CA THR A 216 38.74 13.64 34.35
C THR A 216 37.29 13.45 34.76
N GLU A 217 37.06 12.97 35.98
CA GLU A 217 35.71 12.80 36.53
C GLU A 217 34.92 14.12 36.55
N GLU A 218 35.62 15.24 36.82
CA GLU A 218 35.00 16.58 36.80
C GLU A 218 34.52 16.97 35.40
N GLU A 219 35.31 16.67 34.38
CA GLU A 219 34.90 16.94 32.97
C GLU A 219 33.71 16.09 32.57
N LEU A 220 33.68 14.83 32.96
CA LEU A 220 32.55 13.93 32.67
C LEU A 220 31.26 14.37 33.39
N LYS A 221 31.36 14.75 34.67
CA LYS A 221 30.22 15.28 35.43
C LYS A 221 29.70 16.58 34.82
N ALA A 222 30.61 17.49 34.48
CA ALA A 222 30.24 18.73 33.83
C ALA A 222 29.59 18.52 32.46
N PHE A 223 30.02 17.51 31.72
CA PHE A 223 29.41 17.10 30.46
C PHE A 223 28.00 16.53 30.66
N TYR A 224 27.86 15.61 31.65
CA TYR A 224 26.57 15.04 32.01
C TYR A 224 25.55 16.15 32.39
N GLU A 225 25.92 17.06 33.28
CA GLU A 225 25.01 18.13 33.72
C GLU A 225 24.62 19.07 32.57
N ARG A 226 25.51 19.39 31.65
CA ARG A 226 25.21 20.20 30.45
C ARG A 226 24.29 19.50 29.49
N ASN A 227 24.39 18.17 29.39
CA ASN A 227 23.60 17.35 28.46
C ASN A 227 22.46 16.59 29.14
N LYS A 228 22.15 16.90 30.42
CA LYS A 228 21.14 16.20 31.22
C LYS A 228 19.78 16.09 30.55
N ALA A 229 19.40 17.12 29.80
CA ALA A 229 18.15 17.11 29.04
C ALA A 229 18.09 16.00 27.97
N THR A 230 19.23 15.60 27.42
CA THR A 230 19.28 14.49 26.43
C THR A 230 19.12 13.12 27.07
N TYR A 231 19.33 13.03 28.37
CA TYR A 231 19.16 11.81 29.16
C TYR A 231 17.78 11.72 29.83
N ASN A 232 16.94 12.74 29.69
CA ASN A 232 15.59 12.72 30.26
C ASN A 232 14.84 11.50 29.73
N ASN A 233 14.19 10.78 30.67
CA ASN A 233 13.41 9.58 30.37
C ASN A 233 14.20 8.44 29.67
N SER A 234 15.53 8.44 29.76
CA SER A 234 16.36 7.37 29.20
C SER A 234 16.19 6.04 29.94
N ILE A 235 15.78 6.09 31.21
CA ILE A 235 15.28 4.91 31.91
C ILE A 235 13.81 4.79 31.58
N PRO A 236 13.37 3.75 30.84
CA PRO A 236 11.98 3.59 30.49
C PRO A 236 11.13 3.29 31.72
N GLU A 237 9.83 3.58 31.62
CA GLU A 237 8.86 3.14 32.61
C GLU A 237 8.94 1.62 32.78
N LYS A 238 8.87 1.16 34.04
CA LYS A 238 8.81 -0.26 34.40
C LYS A 238 7.61 -0.52 35.27
N ARG A 239 6.98 -1.68 35.07
CA ARG A 239 5.82 -2.10 35.83
C ARG A 239 6.03 -3.44 36.47
N GLN A 240 5.51 -3.63 37.66
CA GLN A 240 5.41 -4.91 38.34
C GLN A 240 3.97 -5.36 38.33
N ILE A 241 3.71 -6.56 37.81
CA ILE A 241 2.38 -7.12 37.68
C ILE A 241 2.28 -8.52 38.30
N GLN A 242 1.07 -8.93 38.57
CA GLN A 242 0.72 -10.31 38.81
C GLN A 242 -0.32 -10.72 37.78
N TYR A 243 -0.19 -11.91 37.18
CA TYR A 243 -1.10 -12.36 36.14
C TYR A 243 -1.31 -13.87 36.17
N GLY A 244 -2.43 -14.32 35.57
CA GLY A 244 -2.75 -15.71 35.34
C GLY A 244 -3.27 -15.91 33.93
N VAL A 245 -2.81 -16.96 33.24
CA VAL A 245 -3.18 -17.28 31.86
C VAL A 245 -4.23 -18.37 31.83
N ILE A 246 -5.36 -18.09 31.18
CA ILE A 246 -6.40 -19.05 30.86
C ILE A 246 -6.15 -19.54 29.43
N ASP A 247 -5.56 -20.72 29.32
CA ASP A 247 -5.10 -21.30 28.07
C ASP A 247 -6.28 -21.95 27.32
N SER A 248 -6.71 -21.29 26.23
CA SER A 248 -7.80 -21.77 25.38
C SER A 248 -7.52 -23.14 24.77
N ALA A 249 -6.26 -23.51 24.49
CA ALA A 249 -5.92 -24.83 23.94
C ALA A 249 -6.18 -25.94 24.98
N LYS A 250 -5.86 -25.69 26.25
CA LYS A 250 -6.15 -26.66 27.32
C LYS A 250 -7.65 -26.83 27.52
N ILE A 251 -8.42 -25.73 27.49
CA ILE A 251 -9.88 -25.78 27.59
C ILE A 251 -10.44 -26.53 26.39
N THR A 252 -10.02 -26.22 25.17
CA THR A 252 -10.47 -26.91 23.95
C THR A 252 -10.17 -28.41 24.01
N ALA A 253 -9.01 -28.81 24.55
CA ALA A 253 -8.66 -30.22 24.71
C ALA A 253 -9.62 -30.94 25.69
N ALA A 254 -10.02 -30.27 26.77
CA ALA A 254 -10.90 -30.81 27.80
C ALA A 254 -12.41 -30.74 27.43
N THR A 255 -12.81 -29.82 26.55
CA THR A 255 -14.21 -29.60 26.18
C THR A 255 -14.75 -30.80 25.42
N THR A 256 -15.88 -31.34 25.92
CA THR A 256 -16.62 -32.44 25.29
C THR A 256 -17.88 -31.93 24.60
N VAL A 257 -18.21 -32.54 23.48
CA VAL A 257 -19.42 -32.23 22.69
C VAL A 257 -20.36 -33.44 22.77
N SER A 258 -21.56 -33.22 23.28
CA SER A 258 -22.58 -34.25 23.37
C SER A 258 -23.40 -34.36 22.08
N GLU A 259 -24.07 -35.47 21.86
CA GLU A 259 -25.02 -35.62 20.74
C GLU A 259 -26.11 -34.55 20.74
N GLN A 260 -26.53 -34.14 21.94
CA GLN A 260 -27.55 -33.08 22.09
C GLN A 260 -27.00 -31.71 21.63
N ASP A 261 -25.72 -31.41 21.90
CA ASP A 261 -25.07 -30.18 21.40
C ASP A 261 -25.07 -30.17 19.87
N LEU A 262 -24.72 -31.30 19.25
CA LEU A 262 -24.68 -31.45 17.79
C LEU A 262 -26.08 -31.29 17.17
N GLN A 263 -27.07 -31.93 17.76
CA GLN A 263 -28.46 -31.85 17.28
C GLN A 263 -28.99 -30.41 17.41
N THR A 264 -28.72 -29.75 18.54
CA THR A 264 -29.12 -28.36 18.78
C THR A 264 -28.49 -27.41 17.75
N TYR A 265 -27.19 -27.54 17.51
CA TYR A 265 -26.49 -26.73 16.51
C TYR A 265 -27.05 -26.94 15.11
N TYR A 266 -27.22 -28.22 14.72
CA TYR A 266 -27.78 -28.57 13.41
C TYR A 266 -29.17 -27.99 13.20
N ASP A 267 -30.05 -28.10 14.22
CA ASP A 267 -31.42 -27.60 14.16
C ASP A 267 -31.49 -26.05 14.04
N GLN A 268 -30.54 -25.36 14.67
CA GLN A 268 -30.44 -23.91 14.59
C GLN A 268 -29.85 -23.40 13.28
N HIS A 269 -29.04 -24.23 12.60
CA HIS A 269 -28.29 -23.85 11.39
C HIS A 269 -28.67 -24.67 10.15
N ARG A 270 -29.89 -25.21 10.08
CA ARG A 270 -30.37 -26.08 8.99
C ARG A 270 -30.19 -25.45 7.61
N ASP A 271 -30.33 -24.15 7.50
CA ASP A 271 -30.21 -23.45 6.21
C ASP A 271 -28.78 -23.49 5.66
N GLU A 272 -27.75 -23.57 6.51
CA GLU A 272 -26.35 -23.73 6.08
C GLU A 272 -26.09 -25.10 5.42
N TYR A 273 -26.90 -26.10 5.76
CA TYR A 273 -26.77 -27.48 5.28
C TYR A 273 -27.75 -27.84 4.17
N ARG A 274 -28.47 -26.83 3.66
CA ARG A 274 -29.38 -27.02 2.53
C ARG A 274 -28.61 -26.99 1.22
N VAL A 275 -28.64 -28.08 0.49
CA VAL A 275 -28.13 -28.19 -0.86
C VAL A 275 -29.25 -27.77 -1.83
N PRO A 276 -29.06 -26.71 -2.63
CA PRO A 276 -30.09 -26.28 -3.59
C PRO A 276 -30.22 -27.30 -4.74
N ASP A 277 -31.37 -27.27 -5.40
CA ASP A 277 -31.52 -28.03 -6.65
C ASP A 277 -30.61 -27.45 -7.75
N GLN A 278 -29.98 -28.36 -8.49
CA GLN A 278 -29.10 -28.03 -9.61
C GLN A 278 -29.35 -29.00 -10.76
N VAL A 279 -29.12 -28.53 -11.97
CA VAL A 279 -29.19 -29.35 -13.17
C VAL A 279 -27.89 -29.22 -13.96
N LYS A 280 -27.34 -30.35 -14.42
CA LYS A 280 -26.21 -30.35 -15.35
C LYS A 280 -26.74 -30.32 -16.76
N VAL A 281 -26.40 -29.28 -17.48
CA VAL A 281 -27.11 -28.90 -18.72
C VAL A 281 -26.15 -28.77 -19.89
N ARG A 282 -26.60 -29.28 -21.05
CA ARG A 282 -26.13 -28.83 -22.38
C ARG A 282 -27.22 -28.08 -23.07
N HIS A 283 -26.86 -27.10 -23.90
CA HIS A 283 -27.84 -26.41 -24.73
C HIS A 283 -27.31 -26.12 -26.14
N ILE A 284 -28.26 -25.93 -27.04
CA ILE A 284 -28.04 -25.38 -28.38
C ILE A 284 -28.86 -24.10 -28.47
N LEU A 285 -28.19 -22.98 -28.77
CA LEU A 285 -28.85 -21.70 -29.00
C LEU A 285 -28.86 -21.37 -30.49
N ILE A 286 -30.03 -21.06 -31.05
CA ILE A 286 -30.15 -20.43 -32.34
C ILE A 286 -30.59 -18.99 -32.07
N LYS A 287 -29.67 -18.05 -32.26
CA LYS A 287 -29.93 -16.62 -31.98
C LYS A 287 -30.98 -15.99 -32.88
N THR A 288 -31.75 -15.09 -32.33
CA THR A 288 -32.59 -14.17 -33.09
C THR A 288 -31.98 -12.77 -33.03
N PRO A 289 -32.06 -11.97 -34.11
CA PRO A 289 -31.59 -10.59 -34.08
C PRO A 289 -32.33 -9.80 -33.00
N LEU A 290 -31.56 -9.07 -32.17
CA LEU A 290 -32.14 -8.14 -31.20
C LEU A 290 -32.65 -6.90 -31.99
N PRO A 291 -33.90 -6.44 -31.78
CA PRO A 291 -34.36 -5.23 -32.40
C PRO A 291 -33.60 -4.02 -31.86
N ALA A 292 -33.23 -3.07 -32.71
CA ALA A 292 -32.70 -1.79 -32.27
C ALA A 292 -33.70 -1.08 -31.33
N PRO A 293 -33.24 -0.25 -30.37
CA PRO A 293 -34.16 0.44 -29.47
C PRO A 293 -35.26 1.21 -30.23
N GLY A 294 -36.53 0.79 -30.02
CA GLY A 294 -37.71 1.38 -30.68
C GLY A 294 -38.09 0.78 -32.04
N ALA A 295 -37.36 -0.21 -32.56
CA ALA A 295 -37.72 -0.94 -33.78
C ALA A 295 -38.61 -2.15 -33.45
N LYS A 296 -39.48 -2.55 -34.44
CA LYS A 296 -40.25 -3.79 -34.34
C LYS A 296 -39.36 -5.00 -34.58
N GLU A 297 -39.70 -6.14 -33.93
CA GLU A 297 -39.02 -7.43 -34.17
C GLU A 297 -39.11 -7.80 -35.67
N ASP A 298 -38.02 -8.33 -36.21
CA ASP A 298 -37.99 -8.88 -37.58
C ASP A 298 -38.65 -10.27 -37.57
N GLU A 299 -39.97 -10.29 -37.84
CA GLU A 299 -40.77 -11.52 -37.84
C GLU A 299 -40.25 -12.59 -38.82
N LYS A 300 -39.61 -12.17 -39.92
CA LYS A 300 -39.04 -13.11 -40.89
C LYS A 300 -37.78 -13.75 -40.34
N ALA A 301 -36.86 -12.96 -39.76
CA ALA A 301 -35.65 -13.50 -39.15
C ALA A 301 -35.95 -14.42 -37.96
N ILE A 302 -36.99 -14.10 -37.18
CA ILE A 302 -37.45 -14.97 -36.09
C ILE A 302 -38.02 -16.28 -36.64
N ALA A 303 -38.83 -16.24 -37.74
CA ALA A 303 -39.36 -17.44 -38.37
C ALA A 303 -38.27 -18.34 -38.96
N ASP A 304 -37.27 -17.74 -39.60
CA ASP A 304 -36.11 -18.47 -40.16
C ASP A 304 -35.28 -19.13 -39.04
N ALA A 305 -34.99 -18.40 -37.94
CA ALA A 305 -34.31 -18.95 -36.77
C ALA A 305 -35.09 -20.09 -36.12
N ARG A 306 -36.43 -19.94 -36.04
CA ARG A 306 -37.30 -21.01 -35.53
C ARG A 306 -37.26 -22.25 -36.41
N ALA A 307 -37.35 -22.10 -37.73
CA ALA A 307 -37.28 -23.22 -38.65
C ALA A 307 -35.94 -23.95 -38.57
N LYS A 308 -34.83 -23.21 -38.44
CA LYS A 308 -33.49 -23.77 -38.19
C LYS A 308 -33.46 -24.56 -36.89
N ALA A 309 -33.98 -23.99 -35.80
CA ALA A 309 -33.99 -24.64 -34.50
C ALA A 309 -34.90 -25.88 -34.46
N GLU A 310 -36.04 -25.88 -35.15
CA GLU A 310 -36.94 -27.05 -35.32
C GLU A 310 -36.24 -28.19 -36.10
N GLY A 311 -35.43 -27.82 -37.10
CA GLY A 311 -34.59 -28.78 -37.84
C GLY A 311 -33.56 -29.45 -36.93
N VAL A 312 -32.84 -28.68 -36.15
CA VAL A 312 -31.86 -29.17 -35.19
C VAL A 312 -32.53 -30.02 -34.09
N LEU A 313 -33.70 -29.60 -33.59
CA LEU A 313 -34.43 -30.38 -32.59
C LEU A 313 -34.84 -31.75 -33.14
N LYS A 314 -35.24 -31.82 -34.42
CA LYS A 314 -35.58 -33.08 -35.09
C LYS A 314 -34.36 -33.99 -35.20
N GLU A 315 -33.17 -33.46 -35.53
CA GLU A 315 -31.92 -34.22 -35.55
C GLU A 315 -31.58 -34.77 -34.15
N VAL A 316 -31.68 -33.94 -33.10
CA VAL A 316 -31.49 -34.39 -31.71
C VAL A 316 -32.47 -35.50 -31.32
N LYS A 317 -33.79 -35.30 -31.60
CA LYS A 317 -34.84 -36.28 -31.26
C LYS A 317 -34.73 -37.57 -32.04
N SER A 318 -34.08 -37.56 -33.20
CA SER A 318 -33.80 -38.77 -33.98
C SER A 318 -32.55 -39.52 -33.55
N GLY A 319 -31.93 -39.13 -32.46
CA GLY A 319 -30.75 -39.81 -31.87
C GLY A 319 -29.42 -39.21 -32.28
N GLY A 320 -29.38 -38.02 -32.84
CA GLY A 320 -28.16 -37.30 -33.14
C GLY A 320 -27.38 -36.97 -31.86
N ASP A 321 -26.05 -37.00 -31.97
CA ASP A 321 -25.15 -36.65 -30.88
C ASP A 321 -25.31 -35.15 -30.54
N PHE A 322 -25.83 -34.88 -29.34
CA PHE A 322 -26.17 -33.50 -28.92
C PHE A 322 -24.94 -32.61 -28.91
N ALA A 323 -23.78 -33.10 -28.47
CA ALA A 323 -22.56 -32.30 -28.40
C ALA A 323 -22.07 -31.88 -29.79
N LYS A 324 -22.06 -32.84 -30.75
CA LYS A 324 -21.71 -32.54 -32.16
C LYS A 324 -22.69 -31.58 -32.83
N LEU A 325 -23.98 -31.70 -32.51
CA LEU A 325 -24.99 -30.78 -33.02
C LEU A 325 -24.86 -29.38 -32.40
N ALA A 326 -24.50 -29.28 -31.13
CA ALA A 326 -24.18 -28.01 -30.47
C ALA A 326 -22.95 -27.36 -31.10
N GLU A 327 -21.86 -28.10 -31.32
CA GLU A 327 -20.67 -27.56 -32.01
C GLU A 327 -21.00 -27.04 -33.43
N LYS A 328 -21.90 -27.71 -34.12
CA LYS A 328 -22.23 -27.39 -35.51
C LYS A 328 -23.23 -26.25 -35.65
N TYR A 329 -24.20 -26.18 -34.76
CA TYR A 329 -25.36 -25.31 -34.95
C TYR A 329 -25.58 -24.25 -33.91
N SER A 330 -24.94 -24.37 -32.71
CA SER A 330 -25.18 -23.43 -31.63
C SER A 330 -24.47 -22.10 -31.90
N ASP A 331 -25.22 -21.03 -31.75
CA ASP A 331 -24.74 -19.65 -31.83
C ASP A 331 -24.28 -19.11 -30.47
N ASP A 332 -24.22 -19.96 -29.43
CA ASP A 332 -23.69 -19.57 -28.12
C ASP A 332 -22.14 -19.62 -28.10
N PRO A 333 -21.45 -18.46 -28.02
CA PRO A 333 -19.99 -18.44 -28.09
C PRO A 333 -19.30 -19.10 -26.88
N GLY A 334 -20.01 -19.16 -25.73
CA GLY A 334 -19.45 -19.68 -24.48
C GLY A 334 -19.44 -21.20 -24.41
N SER A 335 -20.44 -21.87 -25.00
CA SER A 335 -20.61 -23.34 -24.84
C SER A 335 -20.57 -24.13 -26.14
N ALA A 336 -20.80 -23.50 -27.30
CA ALA A 336 -20.88 -24.20 -28.57
C ALA A 336 -19.69 -25.13 -28.84
N LYS A 337 -18.46 -24.63 -28.69
CA LYS A 337 -17.20 -25.36 -28.92
C LYS A 337 -16.98 -26.53 -27.93
N ASN A 338 -17.68 -26.48 -26.79
CA ASN A 338 -17.64 -27.51 -25.76
C ASN A 338 -18.88 -28.41 -25.81
N GLY A 339 -19.49 -28.57 -27.00
CA GLY A 339 -20.68 -29.39 -27.17
C GLY A 339 -21.91 -28.86 -26.42
N GLY A 340 -22.02 -27.55 -26.23
CA GLY A 340 -23.12 -26.87 -25.56
C GLY A 340 -23.13 -27.01 -24.04
N GLU A 341 -22.04 -27.46 -23.40
CA GLU A 341 -21.99 -27.71 -21.96
C GLU A 341 -21.98 -26.41 -21.15
N LEU A 342 -22.95 -26.27 -20.22
CA LEU A 342 -23.04 -25.18 -19.24
C LEU A 342 -22.64 -25.63 -17.83
N GLY A 343 -22.42 -26.95 -17.64
CA GLY A 343 -22.13 -27.51 -16.33
C GLY A 343 -23.34 -27.51 -15.38
N TRP A 344 -23.08 -27.50 -14.07
CA TRP A 344 -24.12 -27.44 -13.05
C TRP A 344 -24.65 -26.01 -12.90
N ILE A 345 -25.94 -25.83 -13.11
CA ILE A 345 -26.64 -24.54 -12.93
C ILE A 345 -27.68 -24.65 -11.83
N GLY A 346 -27.66 -23.67 -10.92
CA GLY A 346 -28.70 -23.44 -9.92
C GLY A 346 -29.77 -22.48 -10.41
N ARG A 347 -30.86 -22.35 -9.65
CA ARG A 347 -31.93 -21.36 -9.95
C ARG A 347 -31.40 -19.93 -9.87
N GLY A 348 -32.00 -19.06 -10.67
CA GLY A 348 -31.63 -17.64 -10.77
C GLY A 348 -30.35 -17.35 -11.57
N ARG A 349 -29.77 -18.35 -12.26
CA ARG A 349 -28.54 -18.20 -13.04
C ARG A 349 -28.76 -18.07 -14.54
N THR A 350 -29.98 -18.34 -15.02
CA THR A 350 -30.36 -18.28 -16.45
C THR A 350 -31.65 -17.51 -16.63
N VAL A 351 -32.01 -17.22 -17.89
CA VAL A 351 -33.29 -16.56 -18.19
C VAL A 351 -34.47 -17.42 -17.76
N PRO A 352 -35.58 -16.80 -17.34
CA PRO A 352 -36.73 -17.52 -16.73
C PRO A 352 -37.28 -18.67 -17.57
N GLU A 353 -37.36 -18.49 -18.89
CA GLU A 353 -37.89 -19.49 -19.80
C GLU A 353 -36.97 -20.73 -19.88
N PHE A 354 -35.68 -20.49 -19.94
CA PHE A 354 -34.65 -21.54 -19.93
C PHE A 354 -34.66 -22.29 -18.59
N GLU A 355 -34.64 -21.54 -17.48
CA GLU A 355 -34.64 -22.11 -16.13
C GLU A 355 -35.89 -22.99 -15.92
N LYS A 356 -37.06 -22.47 -16.23
CA LYS A 356 -38.32 -23.24 -16.10
C LYS A 356 -38.27 -24.55 -16.87
N ALA A 357 -37.76 -24.54 -18.09
CA ALA A 357 -37.62 -25.74 -18.90
C ALA A 357 -36.58 -26.69 -18.35
N ALA A 358 -35.36 -26.20 -18.02
CA ALA A 358 -34.28 -27.03 -17.54
C ALA A 358 -34.63 -27.77 -16.23
N PHE A 359 -35.27 -27.08 -15.28
CA PHE A 359 -35.68 -27.68 -14.01
C PHE A 359 -36.91 -28.56 -14.07
N SER A 360 -37.76 -28.46 -15.15
CA SER A 360 -38.92 -29.34 -15.35
C SER A 360 -38.56 -30.70 -15.96
N LEU A 361 -37.40 -30.79 -16.61
CA LEU A 361 -36.94 -31.99 -17.28
C LEU A 361 -36.27 -32.94 -16.29
N GLY A 362 -36.31 -34.23 -16.59
CA GLY A 362 -35.58 -35.28 -15.92
C GLY A 362 -34.21 -35.50 -16.55
N LYS A 363 -33.36 -36.28 -15.84
CA LYS A 363 -32.04 -36.70 -16.32
C LYS A 363 -32.17 -37.43 -17.68
N GLY A 364 -31.32 -37.07 -18.63
CA GLY A 364 -31.31 -37.64 -19.99
C GLY A 364 -32.37 -37.09 -20.93
N GLN A 365 -33.25 -36.19 -20.45
CA GLN A 365 -34.32 -35.66 -21.28
C GLN A 365 -33.87 -34.39 -22.05
N THR A 366 -34.41 -34.26 -23.26
CA THR A 366 -34.23 -33.08 -24.11
C THR A 366 -35.54 -32.27 -24.16
N SER A 367 -35.43 -30.96 -24.09
CA SER A 367 -36.58 -30.06 -24.17
C SER A 367 -37.20 -30.04 -25.54
N ASP A 368 -38.42 -29.52 -25.60
CA ASP A 368 -38.94 -28.89 -26.81
C ASP A 368 -38.25 -27.57 -27.06
N LEU A 369 -38.59 -26.87 -28.13
CA LEU A 369 -38.02 -25.58 -28.49
C LEU A 369 -38.45 -24.50 -27.48
N ILE A 370 -37.49 -23.86 -26.83
CA ILE A 370 -37.72 -22.81 -25.83
C ILE A 370 -37.37 -21.46 -26.45
N LYS A 371 -38.29 -20.53 -26.47
CA LYS A 371 -38.04 -19.13 -26.90
C LYS A 371 -37.63 -18.30 -25.68
N SER A 372 -36.50 -17.60 -25.78
CA SER A 372 -36.05 -16.58 -24.82
C SER A 372 -35.74 -15.27 -25.55
N SER A 373 -35.26 -14.28 -24.79
CA SER A 373 -34.78 -13.00 -25.34
C SER A 373 -33.53 -13.17 -26.22
N TYR A 374 -32.76 -14.26 -26.09
CA TYR A 374 -31.58 -14.54 -26.90
C TYR A 374 -31.86 -15.31 -28.18
N GLY A 375 -33.02 -15.93 -28.29
CA GLY A 375 -33.39 -16.79 -29.41
C GLY A 375 -34.06 -18.07 -28.98
N PHE A 376 -33.85 -19.14 -29.75
CA PHE A 376 -34.45 -20.46 -29.52
C PHE A 376 -33.39 -21.41 -28.92
N HIS A 377 -33.77 -22.02 -27.80
CA HIS A 377 -32.93 -23.00 -27.11
C HIS A 377 -33.46 -24.42 -27.21
N ILE A 378 -32.55 -25.37 -27.34
CA ILE A 378 -32.81 -26.80 -27.14
C ILE A 378 -31.92 -27.19 -25.95
N ILE A 379 -32.51 -27.79 -24.91
CA ILE A 379 -31.84 -28.08 -23.64
C ILE A 379 -31.81 -29.58 -23.45
N ASN A 380 -30.64 -30.11 -23.05
CA ASN A 380 -30.51 -31.51 -22.63
C ASN A 380 -29.97 -31.57 -21.19
N ILE A 381 -30.63 -32.37 -20.36
CA ILE A 381 -30.24 -32.54 -18.96
C ILE A 381 -29.34 -33.78 -18.83
N GLU A 382 -28.06 -33.56 -18.58
CA GLU A 382 -27.09 -34.63 -18.34
C GLU A 382 -27.28 -35.28 -16.96
N ASP A 383 -27.51 -34.45 -15.94
CA ASP A 383 -27.75 -34.88 -14.57
C ASP A 383 -28.62 -33.90 -13.80
N LYS A 384 -29.20 -34.32 -12.70
CA LYS A 384 -30.07 -33.50 -11.85
C LYS A 384 -29.83 -33.83 -10.38
N GLN A 385 -29.60 -32.80 -9.60
CA GLN A 385 -29.49 -32.87 -8.14
C GLN A 385 -30.69 -32.17 -7.53
N GLU A 386 -31.53 -32.95 -6.83
CA GLU A 386 -32.67 -32.36 -6.14
C GLU A 386 -32.24 -31.64 -4.86
N ALA A 387 -32.95 -30.55 -4.53
CA ALA A 387 -32.75 -29.86 -3.28
C ALA A 387 -32.96 -30.82 -2.10
N HIS A 388 -32.00 -30.93 -1.24
CA HIS A 388 -32.09 -31.71 -0.03
C HIS A 388 -31.35 -31.05 1.14
N LEU A 389 -31.71 -31.46 2.32
CA LEU A 389 -31.01 -31.09 3.53
C LEU A 389 -30.01 -32.22 3.85
N LYS A 390 -28.72 -31.91 3.94
CA LYS A 390 -27.72 -32.87 4.41
C LYS A 390 -28.11 -33.39 5.79
N LEU A 391 -28.10 -34.67 5.98
CA LEU A 391 -28.40 -35.25 7.28
C LEU A 391 -27.31 -34.90 8.30
N LEU A 392 -27.70 -34.81 9.57
CA LEU A 392 -26.73 -34.59 10.65
C LEU A 392 -25.55 -35.57 10.61
N ALA A 393 -25.79 -36.81 10.25
CA ALA A 393 -24.74 -37.84 10.12
C ALA A 393 -23.66 -37.47 9.08
N GLU A 394 -24.04 -36.78 8.01
CA GLU A 394 -23.13 -36.40 6.92
C GLU A 394 -22.24 -35.21 7.29
N VAL A 395 -22.74 -34.32 8.16
CA VAL A 395 -22.06 -33.06 8.58
C VAL A 395 -21.57 -33.12 10.02
N LYS A 396 -21.69 -34.29 10.67
CA LYS A 396 -21.41 -34.46 12.11
C LYS A 396 -20.01 -34.02 12.50
N SER A 397 -18.99 -34.38 11.72
CA SER A 397 -17.60 -34.02 12.04
C SER A 397 -17.35 -32.54 11.94
N GLU A 398 -17.94 -31.87 10.94
CA GLU A 398 -17.85 -30.41 10.77
C GLU A 398 -18.54 -29.70 11.93
N ILE A 399 -19.77 -30.10 12.25
CA ILE A 399 -20.53 -29.52 13.36
C ILE A 399 -19.82 -29.74 14.69
N GLN A 400 -19.26 -30.93 14.90
CA GLN A 400 -18.55 -31.26 16.14
C GLN A 400 -17.37 -30.32 16.38
N GLN A 401 -16.62 -29.98 15.33
CA GLN A 401 -15.52 -29.03 15.45
C GLN A 401 -16.03 -27.62 15.76
N LYS A 402 -17.01 -27.13 15.00
CA LYS A 402 -17.61 -25.79 15.23
C LYS A 402 -18.19 -25.66 16.63
N VAL A 403 -18.95 -26.65 17.08
CA VAL A 403 -19.55 -26.65 18.43
C VAL A 403 -18.46 -26.72 19.50
N LYS A 404 -17.42 -27.52 19.30
CA LYS A 404 -16.31 -27.61 20.24
C LYS A 404 -15.59 -26.27 20.40
N GLU A 405 -15.30 -25.61 19.30
CA GLU A 405 -14.67 -24.28 19.28
C GLU A 405 -15.54 -23.22 19.97
N GLN A 406 -16.83 -23.17 19.65
CA GLN A 406 -17.75 -22.23 20.28
C GLN A 406 -17.91 -22.48 21.80
N LYS A 407 -17.97 -23.74 22.19
CA LYS A 407 -18.14 -24.12 23.59
C LYS A 407 -16.89 -23.81 24.40
N SER A 408 -15.71 -24.18 23.87
CA SER A 408 -14.43 -23.88 24.52
C SER A 408 -14.14 -22.38 24.61
N ALA A 409 -14.52 -21.61 23.61
CA ALA A 409 -14.37 -20.15 23.65
C ALA A 409 -15.25 -19.52 24.77
N ARG A 410 -16.51 -19.96 24.89
CA ARG A 410 -17.39 -19.51 25.97
C ARG A 410 -16.90 -19.95 27.37
N GLU A 411 -16.38 -21.16 27.49
CA GLU A 411 -15.79 -21.67 28.72
C GLU A 411 -14.54 -20.84 29.09
N ALA A 412 -13.66 -20.54 28.14
CA ALA A 412 -12.47 -19.71 28.37
C ALA A 412 -12.83 -18.29 28.83
N GLU A 413 -13.78 -17.66 28.17
CA GLU A 413 -14.27 -16.34 28.54
C GLU A 413 -14.97 -16.37 29.93
N GLY A 414 -15.79 -17.37 30.18
CA GLY A 414 -16.44 -17.58 31.45
C GLY A 414 -15.46 -17.77 32.61
N ASP A 415 -14.42 -18.58 32.41
CA ASP A 415 -13.37 -18.80 33.41
C ASP A 415 -12.53 -17.54 33.64
N ALA A 416 -12.24 -16.77 32.57
CA ALA A 416 -11.54 -15.50 32.68
C ALA A 416 -12.35 -14.48 33.53
N ASN A 417 -13.62 -14.33 33.23
CA ASN A 417 -14.49 -13.43 33.97
C ASN A 417 -14.71 -13.88 35.44
N ALA A 418 -14.80 -15.19 35.68
CA ALA A 418 -14.89 -15.75 37.00
C ALA A 418 -13.59 -15.53 37.79
N LEU A 419 -12.44 -15.71 37.20
CA LEU A 419 -11.15 -15.41 37.82
C LEU A 419 -11.02 -13.90 38.09
N LEU A 420 -11.35 -13.05 37.13
CA LEU A 420 -11.33 -11.59 37.31
C LEU A 420 -12.21 -11.15 38.49
N SER A 421 -13.42 -11.68 38.58
CA SER A 421 -14.34 -11.36 39.69
C SER A 421 -13.78 -11.81 41.03
N ALA A 422 -13.18 -12.99 41.10
CA ALA A 422 -12.55 -13.52 42.29
C ALA A 422 -11.34 -12.69 42.75
N VAL A 423 -10.48 -12.28 41.79
CA VAL A 423 -9.32 -11.43 42.05
C VAL A 423 -9.73 -10.04 42.51
N ARG A 424 -10.79 -9.46 41.96
CA ARG A 424 -11.33 -8.16 42.41
C ARG A 424 -11.87 -8.17 43.84
N SER A 425 -12.32 -9.32 44.34
CA SER A 425 -12.90 -9.47 45.66
C SER A 425 -11.95 -10.06 46.71
N GLY A 426 -10.77 -10.56 46.30
CA GLY A 426 -9.88 -11.29 47.21
C GLY A 426 -8.40 -11.27 46.77
N ASP A 427 -7.66 -12.22 47.29
CA ASP A 427 -6.24 -12.40 47.01
C ASP A 427 -6.04 -13.10 45.67
N PHE A 428 -5.13 -12.58 44.84
CA PHE A 428 -4.86 -13.08 43.47
C PHE A 428 -4.41 -14.56 43.47
N ASP A 429 -3.49 -14.91 44.36
CA ASP A 429 -2.91 -16.26 44.40
C ASP A 429 -3.98 -17.30 44.81
N GLN A 430 -4.81 -16.94 45.78
CA GLN A 430 -5.92 -17.81 46.22
C GLN A 430 -6.98 -17.98 45.14
N ALA A 431 -7.36 -16.89 44.48
CA ALA A 431 -8.34 -16.91 43.39
C ALA A 431 -7.83 -17.75 42.20
N ALA A 432 -6.57 -17.53 41.78
CA ALA A 432 -5.95 -18.30 40.69
C ALA A 432 -5.87 -19.80 41.03
N LYS A 433 -5.42 -20.14 42.21
CA LYS A 433 -5.34 -21.53 42.69
C LYS A 433 -6.71 -22.21 42.73
N ALA A 434 -7.75 -21.52 43.19
CA ALA A 434 -9.10 -22.04 43.21
C ALA A 434 -9.65 -22.36 41.81
N LYS A 435 -9.16 -21.67 40.78
CA LYS A 435 -9.50 -21.87 39.38
C LYS A 435 -8.50 -22.77 38.63
N GLY A 436 -7.49 -23.32 39.29
CA GLY A 436 -6.46 -24.15 38.65
C GLY A 436 -5.55 -23.37 37.72
N VAL A 437 -5.50 -22.03 37.87
CA VAL A 437 -4.64 -21.14 37.07
C VAL A 437 -3.37 -20.87 37.85
N GLN A 438 -2.21 -20.89 37.17
CA GLN A 438 -0.95 -20.53 37.79
C GLN A 438 -0.81 -19.01 37.86
N ALA A 439 -0.73 -18.47 39.06
CA ALA A 439 -0.39 -17.07 39.25
C ALA A 439 1.11 -16.84 39.06
N VAL A 440 1.48 -15.80 38.32
CA VAL A 440 2.85 -15.39 38.07
C VAL A 440 2.99 -13.93 38.52
N LYS A 441 3.90 -13.69 39.47
CA LYS A 441 4.31 -12.34 39.87
C LYS A 441 5.63 -12.01 39.19
N THR A 442 5.71 -10.86 38.51
CA THR A 442 6.93 -10.44 37.82
C THR A 442 7.83 -9.61 38.74
N ASP A 443 9.09 -9.50 38.35
CA ASP A 443 9.90 -8.35 38.71
C ASP A 443 9.42 -7.10 37.96
N PHE A 444 10.16 -5.98 38.02
CA PHE A 444 9.87 -4.80 37.23
C PHE A 444 10.21 -5.05 35.75
N ILE A 445 9.21 -5.14 34.92
CA ILE A 445 9.28 -5.40 33.47
C ILE A 445 9.21 -4.11 32.68
N SER A 446 9.81 -4.12 31.49
CA SER A 446 9.73 -3.11 30.46
C SER A 446 8.71 -3.54 29.38
N ARG A 447 8.20 -2.61 28.57
CA ARG A 447 7.21 -2.89 27.52
C ARG A 447 7.66 -3.97 26.50
N THR A 448 8.94 -4.20 26.35
CA THR A 448 9.54 -5.15 25.40
C THR A 448 9.93 -6.50 26.00
N ASP A 449 9.70 -6.70 27.28
CA ASP A 449 10.10 -7.93 27.97
C ASP A 449 9.16 -9.10 27.60
N ASN A 450 9.72 -10.30 27.54
CA ASN A 450 8.97 -11.52 27.35
C ASN A 450 8.51 -12.08 28.70
N LEU A 451 7.26 -12.54 28.73
CA LEU A 451 6.65 -13.06 29.98
C LEU A 451 6.50 -14.59 29.94
N PRO A 452 6.70 -15.26 31.09
CA PRO A 452 6.45 -16.68 31.23
C PRO A 452 5.02 -17.08 30.79
N GLY A 453 4.91 -18.08 29.93
CA GLY A 453 3.62 -18.58 29.44
C GLY A 453 2.94 -17.73 28.35
N LEU A 454 3.45 -16.52 28.08
CA LEU A 454 2.92 -15.61 27.05
C LEU A 454 3.92 -15.32 25.94
N GLY A 455 5.24 -15.40 26.26
CA GLY A 455 6.28 -14.99 25.33
C GLY A 455 6.22 -13.50 25.02
N ALA A 456 6.47 -13.14 23.75
CA ALA A 456 6.25 -11.79 23.25
C ALA A 456 4.73 -11.59 22.99
N SER A 457 4.10 -10.76 23.79
CA SER A 457 2.67 -10.43 23.67
C SER A 457 2.46 -8.92 23.68
N PRO A 458 2.63 -8.23 22.52
CA PRO A 458 2.50 -6.76 22.45
C PRO A 458 1.14 -6.27 22.96
N GLN A 459 0.07 -6.96 22.61
CA GLN A 459 -1.30 -6.65 23.02
C GLN A 459 -1.45 -6.63 24.55
N PHE A 460 -0.90 -7.65 25.24
CA PHE A 460 -0.92 -7.71 26.69
C PHE A 460 -0.03 -6.63 27.30
N MET A 461 1.17 -6.42 26.75
CA MET A 461 2.07 -5.38 27.25
C MET A 461 1.49 -3.98 27.07
N ASP A 462 0.77 -3.73 25.96
CA ASP A 462 0.07 -2.45 25.76
C ASP A 462 -1.04 -2.25 26.80
N ALA A 463 -1.82 -3.27 27.09
CA ALA A 463 -2.82 -3.18 28.15
C ALA A 463 -2.16 -2.90 29.50
N VAL A 464 -1.11 -3.66 29.87
CA VAL A 464 -0.37 -3.46 31.12
C VAL A 464 0.18 -2.04 31.23
N PHE A 465 0.76 -1.48 30.15
CA PHE A 465 1.42 -0.17 30.19
C PHE A 465 0.49 1.02 29.95
N ASN A 466 -0.74 0.78 29.51
CA ASN A 466 -1.80 1.80 29.43
C ASN A 466 -2.66 1.87 30.72
N GLU A 467 -2.54 0.87 31.59
CA GLU A 467 -3.30 0.81 32.83
C GLU A 467 -2.90 1.96 33.77
N ALA A 468 -3.88 2.52 34.48
CA ALA A 468 -3.59 3.54 35.49
C ALA A 468 -2.94 2.95 36.73
N ASP A 469 -2.12 3.75 37.44
CA ASP A 469 -1.58 3.31 38.73
C ASP A 469 -2.73 2.99 39.71
N LYS A 470 -2.64 1.83 40.37
CA LYS A 470 -3.69 1.32 41.29
C LYS A 470 -5.04 1.01 40.64
N ALA A 471 -5.07 0.80 39.34
CA ALA A 471 -6.28 0.33 38.68
C ALA A 471 -6.72 -1.05 39.23
N PRO A 472 -8.02 -1.36 39.19
CA PRO A 472 -8.50 -2.68 39.58
C PRO A 472 -7.96 -3.74 38.58
N PRO A 473 -7.90 -5.02 39.01
CA PRO A 473 -7.56 -6.11 38.11
C PRO A 473 -8.39 -6.11 36.83
N ASP A 474 -7.76 -6.41 35.70
CA ASP A 474 -8.40 -6.43 34.38
C ASP A 474 -8.09 -7.73 33.61
N VAL A 475 -8.75 -7.93 32.47
CA VAL A 475 -8.62 -9.10 31.61
C VAL A 475 -8.37 -8.68 30.17
N VAL A 476 -7.42 -9.35 29.51
CA VAL A 476 -7.06 -9.12 28.11
C VAL A 476 -7.12 -10.42 27.34
N GLN A 477 -7.72 -10.39 26.17
CA GLN A 477 -7.66 -11.50 25.23
C GLN A 477 -6.32 -11.48 24.49
N VAL A 478 -5.68 -12.62 24.40
CA VAL A 478 -4.41 -12.85 23.69
C VAL A 478 -4.54 -14.08 22.80
N PRO A 479 -3.61 -14.33 21.85
CA PRO A 479 -3.68 -15.51 20.98
C PRO A 479 -3.76 -16.85 21.72
N GLN A 480 -3.22 -16.93 22.92
CA GLN A 480 -3.24 -18.13 23.77
C GLN A 480 -4.55 -18.32 24.55
N GLY A 481 -5.40 -17.29 24.63
CA GLY A 481 -6.63 -17.29 25.40
C GLY A 481 -6.88 -15.98 26.12
N TYR A 482 -7.01 -16.00 27.45
CA TYR A 482 -7.26 -14.79 28.26
C TYR A 482 -6.20 -14.67 29.33
N VAL A 483 -5.80 -13.44 29.62
CA VAL A 483 -4.89 -13.11 30.73
C VAL A 483 -5.62 -12.19 31.69
N VAL A 484 -5.81 -12.64 32.93
CA VAL A 484 -6.25 -11.79 34.04
C VAL A 484 -5.01 -11.25 34.71
N PHE A 485 -4.93 -9.95 34.94
CA PHE A 485 -3.77 -9.33 35.55
C PHE A 485 -4.13 -8.24 36.54
N GLN A 486 -3.18 -7.93 37.41
CA GLN A 486 -3.23 -6.84 38.36
C GLN A 486 -1.90 -6.09 38.34
N LEU A 487 -1.97 -4.76 38.21
CA LEU A 487 -0.84 -3.88 38.34
C LEU A 487 -0.48 -3.72 39.83
N LEU A 488 0.74 -4.08 40.22
CA LEU A 488 1.21 -4.02 41.61
C LEU A 488 1.95 -2.72 41.90
N SER A 489 2.80 -2.27 40.97
CA SER A 489 3.62 -1.07 41.13
C SER A 489 4.10 -0.52 39.81
N VAL A 490 4.24 0.80 39.72
CA VAL A 490 4.77 1.54 38.59
C VAL A 490 6.05 2.26 39.01
N LYS A 491 7.11 2.09 38.22
CA LYS A 491 8.30 2.95 38.26
C LYS A 491 8.23 3.88 37.06
N PRO A 492 7.99 5.19 37.26
CA PRO A 492 7.91 6.14 36.16
C PRO A 492 9.23 6.23 35.41
N PRO A 493 9.23 6.71 34.16
CA PRO A 493 10.44 7.03 33.44
C PRO A 493 11.31 7.98 34.25
N ALA A 494 12.61 7.77 34.24
CA ALA A 494 13.53 8.57 35.02
C ALA A 494 14.75 9.00 34.19
N THR A 495 15.38 10.08 34.62
CA THR A 495 16.69 10.48 34.14
C THR A 495 17.72 9.67 34.95
N PRO A 496 18.58 8.86 34.30
CA PRO A 496 19.57 8.10 35.00
C PRO A 496 20.57 9.04 35.71
N THR A 497 21.10 8.60 36.83
CA THR A 497 22.19 9.31 37.50
C THR A 497 23.49 9.23 36.67
N PHE A 498 24.42 10.10 36.95
CA PHE A 498 25.74 10.07 36.32
C PHE A 498 26.42 8.70 36.51
N GLU A 499 26.35 8.15 37.71
CA GLU A 499 26.94 6.85 38.07
C GLU A 499 26.33 5.68 37.25
N GLU A 500 25.03 5.71 37.01
CA GLU A 500 24.32 4.68 36.23
C GLU A 500 24.71 4.65 34.75
N ILE A 501 25.06 5.82 34.19
CA ILE A 501 25.43 5.93 32.76
C ILE A 501 26.84 6.42 32.52
N HIS A 502 27.72 6.32 33.52
CA HIS A 502 29.11 6.80 33.46
C HIS A 502 29.85 6.37 32.19
N ALA A 503 29.83 5.08 31.86
CA ALA A 503 30.52 4.55 30.67
C ALA A 503 29.96 5.14 29.37
N ARG A 504 28.65 5.40 29.32
CA ARG A 504 28.00 6.03 28.18
C ARG A 504 28.39 7.51 28.06
N VAL A 505 28.40 8.23 29.18
CA VAL A 505 28.81 9.64 29.23
C VAL A 505 30.28 9.79 28.83
N GLU A 506 31.17 8.90 29.30
CA GLU A 506 32.57 8.88 28.91
C GLU A 506 32.75 8.67 27.40
N THR A 507 32.03 7.71 26.85
CA THR A 507 32.06 7.43 25.41
C THR A 507 31.56 8.61 24.57
N GLU A 508 30.44 9.21 24.94
CA GLU A 508 29.85 10.37 24.25
C GLU A 508 30.78 11.59 24.35
N PHE A 509 31.34 11.85 25.55
CA PHE A 509 32.31 12.91 25.76
C PHE A 509 33.55 12.74 24.88
N LYS A 510 34.17 11.54 24.93
CA LYS A 510 35.35 11.23 24.12
C LYS A 510 35.08 11.41 22.63
N ASN A 511 33.97 10.92 22.14
CA ASN A 511 33.60 11.05 20.72
C ASN A 511 33.42 12.52 20.32
N GLN A 512 32.68 13.30 21.10
CA GLN A 512 32.49 14.71 20.85
C GLN A 512 33.81 15.50 20.89
N ARG A 513 34.62 15.22 21.89
CA ARG A 513 35.94 15.87 22.07
C ARG A 513 36.91 15.49 20.95
N ALA A 514 36.91 14.21 20.56
CA ALA A 514 37.76 13.73 19.48
C ALA A 514 37.38 14.37 18.14
N SER A 515 36.08 14.49 17.82
CA SER A 515 35.61 15.16 16.60
C SER A 515 36.03 16.63 16.57
N PHE A 516 35.90 17.34 17.69
CA PHE A 516 36.35 18.73 17.80
C PHE A 516 37.86 18.87 17.59
N LEU A 517 38.66 18.04 18.28
CA LEU A 517 40.10 18.04 18.14
C LEU A 517 40.56 17.61 16.75
N LEU A 518 39.87 16.67 16.12
CA LEU A 518 40.14 16.25 14.76
C LEU A 518 40.02 17.43 13.80
N GLN A 519 38.91 18.17 13.89
CA GLN A 519 38.68 19.36 13.05
C GLN A 519 39.78 20.43 13.30
N GLN A 520 40.08 20.72 14.59
CA GLN A 520 41.09 21.71 14.94
C GLN A 520 42.49 21.32 14.44
N LYS A 521 42.91 20.06 14.67
CA LYS A 521 44.21 19.58 14.22
C LYS A 521 44.33 19.48 12.72
N THR A 522 43.26 19.12 12.03
CA THR A 522 43.23 19.09 10.56
C THR A 522 43.32 20.49 9.96
N GLN A 523 42.68 21.47 10.58
CA GLN A 523 42.82 22.87 10.16
C GLN A 523 44.25 23.37 10.41
N GLU A 524 44.81 23.08 11.59
CA GLU A 524 46.20 23.44 11.91
C GLU A 524 47.21 22.79 10.96
N LEU A 525 46.98 21.52 10.59
CA LEU A 525 47.80 20.82 9.57
C LEU A 525 47.72 21.52 8.22
N ALA A 526 46.55 21.90 7.78
CA ALA A 526 46.36 22.60 6.52
C ALA A 526 47.06 23.96 6.52
N ASP A 527 46.91 24.74 7.58
CA ASP A 527 47.51 26.08 7.71
C ASP A 527 49.03 26.02 7.74
N ARG A 528 49.62 25.10 8.54
CA ARG A 528 51.07 24.88 8.59
C ARG A 528 51.63 24.36 7.27
N ALA A 529 50.97 23.42 6.65
CA ALA A 529 51.38 22.88 5.36
C ALA A 529 51.39 23.96 4.26
N LYS A 530 50.37 24.79 4.20
CA LYS A 530 50.28 25.93 3.28
C LYS A 530 51.35 26.98 3.53
N ALA A 531 51.58 27.35 4.80
CA ALA A 531 52.60 28.32 5.18
C ALA A 531 54.04 27.83 4.87
N ALA A 532 54.29 26.54 5.06
CA ALA A 532 55.58 25.94 4.76
C ALA A 532 55.75 25.54 3.29
N HIS A 533 54.69 25.52 2.50
CA HIS A 533 54.63 24.90 1.18
C HIS A 533 55.11 23.43 1.16
N ASP A 534 54.99 22.74 2.31
CA ASP A 534 55.51 21.39 2.54
C ASP A 534 54.57 20.61 3.44
N LEU A 535 53.82 19.69 2.84
CA LEU A 535 52.87 18.82 3.57
C LEU A 535 53.62 17.84 4.50
N LYS A 536 54.75 17.29 4.04
CA LYS A 536 55.50 16.28 4.86
C LYS A 536 56.08 16.88 6.10
N LYS A 537 56.61 18.10 6.03
CA LYS A 537 57.14 18.82 7.17
C LYS A 537 56.03 19.10 8.20
N ALA A 538 54.91 19.66 7.77
CA ALA A 538 53.79 19.94 8.66
C ALA A 538 53.19 18.67 9.26
N ALA A 539 53.07 17.60 8.49
CA ALA A 539 52.58 16.31 8.98
C ALA A 539 53.49 15.72 10.07
N LYS A 540 54.82 15.77 9.89
CA LYS A 540 55.78 15.29 10.86
C LYS A 540 55.70 16.08 12.19
N GLU A 541 55.51 17.40 12.13
CA GLU A 541 55.35 18.26 13.31
C GLU A 541 54.09 17.94 14.13
N LEU A 542 53.01 17.54 13.45
CA LEU A 542 51.74 17.25 14.09
C LEU A 542 51.47 15.74 14.28
N GLY A 543 52.45 14.88 13.94
CA GLY A 543 52.30 13.44 14.09
C GLY A 543 51.30 12.80 13.13
N ALA A 544 51.01 13.44 11.99
CA ALA A 544 50.12 12.91 10.96
C ALA A 544 50.87 11.93 10.03
N THR A 545 50.17 10.89 9.58
CA THR A 545 50.74 9.90 8.67
C THR A 545 50.59 10.36 7.23
N VAL A 546 51.72 10.43 6.50
CA VAL A 546 51.73 10.78 5.08
C VAL A 546 51.62 9.52 4.22
N LYS A 547 50.71 9.54 3.25
CA LYS A 547 50.46 8.51 2.24
C LYS A 547 50.43 9.12 0.83
N SER A 548 50.54 8.29 -0.20
CA SER A 548 50.43 8.70 -1.60
C SER A 548 49.37 7.89 -2.29
N SER A 549 48.60 8.54 -3.14
CA SER A 549 47.65 7.84 -4.02
C SER A 549 48.30 7.43 -5.34
N ASP A 550 47.74 6.47 -6.04
CA ASP A 550 47.87 6.31 -7.49
C ASP A 550 47.02 7.36 -8.21
N PHE A 551 46.98 7.33 -9.54
CA PHE A 551 46.03 8.13 -10.28
C PHE A 551 44.62 7.66 -10.03
N VAL A 552 43.78 8.54 -9.47
CA VAL A 552 42.41 8.26 -9.11
C VAL A 552 41.44 9.18 -9.85
N ALA A 553 40.35 8.63 -10.36
CA ALA A 553 39.25 9.35 -10.98
C ALA A 553 38.22 9.84 -9.93
N PRO A 554 37.30 10.75 -10.29
CA PRO A 554 36.28 11.29 -9.35
C PRO A 554 35.36 10.24 -8.73
N ASP A 555 35.10 9.13 -9.42
CA ASP A 555 34.32 7.97 -8.94
C ASP A 555 35.18 6.94 -8.17
N GLY A 556 36.47 7.20 -8.08
CA GLY A 556 37.43 6.30 -7.42
C GLY A 556 37.33 6.29 -5.90
N GLN A 557 38.08 5.35 -5.30
CA GLN A 557 38.20 5.18 -3.85
C GLN A 557 39.67 5.29 -3.43
N VAL A 558 39.93 6.00 -2.33
CA VAL A 558 41.26 6.11 -1.74
C VAL A 558 41.20 5.70 -0.27
N PRO A 559 42.15 4.89 0.22
CA PRO A 559 42.19 4.55 1.62
C PRO A 559 42.15 5.80 2.53
N ASP A 560 41.48 5.73 3.66
CA ASP A 560 41.27 6.80 4.63
C ASP A 560 40.40 7.99 4.19
N LEU A 561 40.26 8.21 2.88
CA LEU A 561 39.41 9.24 2.27
C LEU A 561 38.04 8.68 1.82
N GLY A 562 37.98 7.39 1.47
CA GLY A 562 36.78 6.79 0.89
C GLY A 562 36.53 7.26 -0.55
N SER A 563 35.26 7.57 -0.87
CA SER A 563 34.88 8.03 -2.21
C SER A 563 35.42 9.43 -2.52
N MET A 564 36.00 9.56 -3.70
CA MET A 564 36.52 10.84 -4.20
C MET A 564 35.39 11.79 -4.69
N SER A 565 34.17 11.29 -4.85
CA SER A 565 33.00 12.12 -5.19
C SER A 565 32.41 12.91 -4.03
N GLY A 566 32.85 12.64 -2.78
CA GLY A 566 32.40 13.31 -1.56
C GLY A 566 33.23 14.55 -1.19
N SER A 567 33.55 14.69 0.10
CA SER A 567 34.36 15.81 0.63
C SER A 567 35.78 15.88 0.03
N ALA A 568 36.30 14.75 -0.47
CA ALA A 568 37.59 14.67 -1.16
C ALA A 568 37.58 15.23 -2.60
N SER A 569 36.41 15.54 -3.16
CA SER A 569 36.29 16.10 -4.52
C SER A 569 37.03 17.42 -4.70
N SER A 570 37.20 18.18 -3.63
CA SER A 570 37.97 19.42 -3.62
C SER A 570 39.41 19.27 -4.11
N ILE A 571 40.00 18.05 -4.05
CA ILE A 571 41.36 17.76 -4.54
C ILE A 571 41.45 17.92 -6.04
N PHE A 572 40.40 17.64 -6.81
CA PHE A 572 40.38 17.81 -8.26
C PHE A 572 40.45 19.27 -8.73
N ALA A 573 40.09 20.23 -7.85
CA ALA A 573 40.15 21.66 -8.12
C ALA A 573 41.54 22.26 -7.90
N LEU A 574 42.45 21.53 -7.22
CA LEU A 574 43.81 22.01 -6.93
C LEU A 574 44.67 22.10 -8.20
N LYS A 575 45.66 22.99 -8.17
CA LYS A 575 46.76 23.06 -9.11
C LYS A 575 47.89 22.15 -8.63
N THR A 576 48.73 21.69 -9.56
CA THR A 576 49.91 20.89 -9.23
C THR A 576 50.81 21.64 -8.23
N GLY A 577 51.17 20.95 -7.15
CA GLY A 577 51.90 21.51 -6.01
C GLY A 577 51.03 22.19 -4.94
N GLU A 578 49.77 22.46 -5.22
CA GLU A 578 48.86 23.14 -4.29
C GLU A 578 48.40 22.21 -3.16
N ILE A 579 48.23 22.76 -1.96
CA ILE A 579 47.78 22.07 -0.77
C ILE A 579 46.33 22.40 -0.46
N SER A 580 45.55 21.37 -0.20
CA SER A 580 44.11 21.49 0.09
C SER A 580 43.82 22.25 1.39
N GLY A 581 42.57 22.64 1.57
CA GLY A 581 42.03 22.90 2.91
C GLY A 581 41.89 21.62 3.72
N PRO A 582 41.35 21.71 4.95
CA PRO A 582 41.01 20.54 5.75
C PRO A 582 39.88 19.74 5.09
N ILE A 583 40.05 18.45 4.98
CA ILE A 583 39.06 17.52 4.44
C ILE A 583 38.69 16.55 5.57
N THR A 584 37.39 16.40 5.83
CA THR A 584 36.89 15.35 6.73
C THR A 584 36.27 14.25 5.89
N ALA A 585 36.85 13.07 5.92
CA ALA A 585 36.40 11.93 5.14
C ALA A 585 36.60 10.63 5.91
N SER A 586 35.65 9.71 5.85
CA SER A 586 35.70 8.39 6.53
C SER A 586 36.05 8.47 8.04
N GLY A 587 35.65 9.55 8.73
CA GLY A 587 35.96 9.77 10.13
C GLY A 587 37.40 10.22 10.41
N ASN A 588 38.18 10.57 9.36
CA ASN A 588 39.53 11.06 9.45
C ASN A 588 39.62 12.53 9.03
N GLY A 589 40.62 13.22 9.54
CA GLY A 589 41.05 14.54 9.07
C GLY A 589 42.20 14.38 8.07
N VAL A 590 42.05 14.95 6.89
CA VAL A 590 43.02 14.79 5.80
C VAL A 590 43.36 16.15 5.19
N VAL A 591 44.62 16.32 4.85
CA VAL A 591 45.12 17.42 4.00
C VAL A 591 45.88 16.80 2.87
N ALA A 592 45.62 17.23 1.65
CA ALA A 592 46.24 16.66 0.45
C ALA A 592 47.09 17.72 -0.28
N GLN A 593 48.17 17.25 -0.94
CA GLN A 593 48.94 18.06 -1.89
C GLN A 593 48.90 17.40 -3.24
N LEU A 594 48.43 18.11 -4.24
CA LEU A 594 48.34 17.60 -5.62
C LEU A 594 49.74 17.47 -6.22
N LEU A 595 50.11 16.26 -6.66
CA LEU A 595 51.38 15.99 -7.33
C LEU A 595 51.26 16.11 -8.86
N GLU A 596 50.28 15.42 -9.40
CA GLU A 596 50.05 15.34 -10.84
C GLU A 596 48.56 15.36 -11.17
N LYS A 597 48.23 16.00 -12.27
CA LYS A 597 46.87 16.06 -12.81
C LYS A 597 46.91 15.60 -14.28
N GLN A 598 46.17 14.56 -14.56
CA GLN A 598 46.01 14.03 -15.91
C GLN A 598 44.66 14.46 -16.45
N GLU A 599 44.68 15.42 -17.37
CA GLU A 599 43.48 15.87 -18.06
C GLU A 599 43.16 14.92 -19.21
N PRO A 600 41.87 14.65 -19.49
CA PRO A 600 41.50 13.83 -20.62
C PRO A 600 41.78 14.53 -21.95
N THR A 601 42.00 13.75 -23.01
CA THR A 601 42.36 14.25 -24.33
C THR A 601 41.13 14.75 -25.12
N ASP A 602 41.40 15.62 -26.13
CA ASP A 602 40.35 16.08 -27.07
C ASP A 602 39.76 14.92 -27.90
N GLN A 603 40.54 13.87 -28.16
CA GLN A 603 40.05 12.67 -28.87
C GLN A 603 39.03 11.90 -28.02
N GLU A 604 39.30 11.72 -26.73
CA GLU A 604 38.36 11.11 -25.79
C GLU A 604 37.11 11.98 -25.62
N PHE A 605 37.25 13.30 -25.59
CA PHE A 605 36.15 14.23 -25.57
C PHE A 605 35.22 14.08 -26.78
N ALA A 606 35.82 14.05 -27.99
CA ALA A 606 35.06 13.90 -29.24
C ALA A 606 34.23 12.61 -29.25
N ALA A 607 34.75 11.51 -28.67
CA ALA A 607 34.07 10.22 -28.61
C ALA A 607 32.87 10.21 -27.65
N LYS A 608 32.89 11.04 -26.60
CA LYS A 608 31.85 11.03 -25.54
C LYS A 608 30.93 12.26 -25.54
N LYS A 609 31.27 13.28 -26.36
CA LYS A 609 30.61 14.59 -26.38
C LYS A 609 29.07 14.49 -26.47
N ASP A 610 28.59 13.70 -27.43
CA ASP A 610 27.14 13.61 -27.68
C ASP A 610 26.41 12.85 -26.59
N GLN A 611 27.03 11.83 -26.02
CA GLN A 611 26.47 11.08 -24.89
C GLN A 611 26.34 11.99 -23.66
N ILE A 612 27.40 12.74 -23.30
CA ILE A 612 27.40 13.64 -22.16
C ILE A 612 26.40 14.76 -22.37
N ARG A 613 26.29 15.32 -23.57
CA ARG A 613 25.29 16.33 -23.90
C ARG A 613 23.89 15.81 -23.68
N ALA A 614 23.59 14.60 -24.15
CA ALA A 614 22.27 13.97 -23.95
C ALA A 614 21.98 13.77 -22.47
N GLN A 615 22.93 13.27 -21.68
CA GLN A 615 22.77 13.07 -20.23
C GLN A 615 22.54 14.40 -19.48
N LEU A 616 23.34 15.43 -19.78
CA LEU A 616 23.17 16.74 -19.16
C LEU A 616 21.84 17.40 -19.55
N LEU A 617 21.42 17.24 -20.80
CA LEU A 617 20.14 17.77 -21.27
C LEU A 617 18.98 17.10 -20.55
N ASP A 618 19.00 15.78 -20.47
CA ASP A 618 17.98 15.01 -19.75
C ASP A 618 17.93 15.39 -18.27
N ALA A 619 19.09 15.46 -17.60
CA ALA A 619 19.17 15.90 -16.20
C ALA A 619 18.58 17.31 -16.01
N LYS A 620 18.93 18.27 -16.88
CA LYS A 620 18.46 19.65 -16.83
C LYS A 620 16.95 19.76 -17.12
N GLN A 621 16.46 18.96 -18.07
CA GLN A 621 15.03 18.85 -18.37
C GLN A 621 14.25 18.32 -17.16
N ASN A 622 14.76 17.28 -16.53
CA ASN A 622 14.15 16.71 -15.33
C ASN A 622 14.17 17.69 -14.14
N GLU A 623 15.29 18.37 -13.92
CA GLU A 623 15.40 19.42 -12.88
C GLU A 623 14.37 20.54 -13.09
N MET A 624 14.30 21.08 -14.32
CA MET A 624 13.34 22.11 -14.67
C MET A 624 11.90 21.66 -14.44
N PHE A 625 11.58 20.42 -14.82
CA PHE A 625 10.24 19.88 -14.61
C PHE A 625 9.93 19.67 -13.12
N GLN A 626 10.86 19.16 -12.33
CA GLN A 626 10.69 19.00 -10.88
C GLN A 626 10.48 20.35 -10.17
N LEU A 627 11.23 21.37 -10.54
CA LEU A 627 11.02 22.72 -10.04
C LEU A 627 9.64 23.27 -10.43
N PHE A 628 9.21 23.03 -11.67
CA PHE A 628 7.87 23.40 -12.12
C PHE A 628 6.78 22.71 -11.28
N VAL A 629 6.88 21.39 -11.08
CA VAL A 629 5.92 20.61 -10.26
C VAL A 629 5.84 21.14 -8.83
N SER A 630 7.00 21.40 -8.21
CA SER A 630 7.07 21.93 -6.85
C SER A 630 6.42 23.32 -6.74
N ASN A 631 6.67 24.20 -7.70
CA ASN A 631 6.10 25.54 -7.73
C ASN A 631 4.60 25.51 -8.03
N LEU A 632 4.17 24.69 -9.00
CA LEU A 632 2.77 24.50 -9.34
C LEU A 632 1.96 24.06 -8.13
N ARG A 633 2.46 23.06 -7.40
CA ARG A 633 1.81 22.58 -6.21
C ARG A 633 1.64 23.67 -5.15
N LYS A 634 2.73 24.39 -4.84
CA LYS A 634 2.69 25.51 -3.87
C LYS A 634 1.69 26.59 -4.27
N ASP A 635 1.64 26.93 -5.55
CA ASP A 635 0.71 27.94 -6.07
C ASP A 635 -0.75 27.44 -6.03
N MET A 636 -1.00 26.16 -6.33
CA MET A 636 -2.32 25.58 -6.23
C MET A 636 -2.81 25.46 -4.79
N GLU A 637 -1.93 25.13 -3.84
CA GLU A 637 -2.24 25.11 -2.40
C GLU A 637 -2.57 26.52 -1.89
N LYS A 638 -1.72 27.51 -2.19
CA LYS A 638 -1.93 28.93 -1.80
C LYS A 638 -3.24 29.51 -2.39
N SER A 639 -3.60 29.13 -3.60
CA SER A 639 -4.80 29.59 -4.28
C SER A 639 -6.04 28.76 -3.98
N ASN A 640 -6.00 27.84 -3.02
CA ASN A 640 -7.09 26.91 -2.66
C ASN A 640 -7.61 26.06 -3.85
N ARG A 641 -6.80 25.87 -4.89
CA ARG A 641 -7.13 24.99 -6.01
C ARG A 641 -6.92 23.51 -5.67
N ILE A 642 -6.07 23.21 -4.68
CA ILE A 642 -5.93 21.88 -4.07
C ILE A 642 -6.64 21.92 -2.72
N LYS A 643 -7.63 21.06 -2.54
CA LYS A 643 -8.34 20.86 -1.27
C LYS A 643 -8.23 19.39 -0.88
N VAL A 644 -7.58 19.12 0.25
CA VAL A 644 -7.37 17.75 0.77
C VAL A 644 -8.33 17.49 1.93
N ASN A 645 -9.00 16.36 1.91
CA ASN A 645 -9.82 15.87 3.01
C ASN A 645 -8.91 15.25 4.08
N GLN A 646 -8.64 16.02 5.14
CA GLN A 646 -7.74 15.59 6.22
C GLN A 646 -8.28 14.39 7.00
N GLN A 647 -9.59 14.18 7.05
CA GLN A 647 -10.19 13.01 7.72
C GLN A 647 -9.93 11.73 6.93
N GLU A 648 -10.17 11.77 5.61
CA GLU A 648 -9.88 10.63 4.72
C GLU A 648 -8.38 10.33 4.66
N MET A 649 -7.53 11.36 4.67
CA MET A 649 -6.07 11.19 4.70
C MET A 649 -5.63 10.49 6.00
N LYS A 650 -6.17 10.91 7.15
CA LYS A 650 -5.89 10.26 8.43
C LYS A 650 -6.41 8.81 8.46
N ALA A 651 -7.61 8.57 7.96
CA ALA A 651 -8.17 7.21 7.87
C ALA A 651 -7.25 6.28 7.06
N LEU A 652 -6.77 6.71 5.89
CA LEU A 652 -5.85 5.93 5.05
C LEU A 652 -4.51 5.62 5.73
N THR A 653 -4.02 6.53 6.58
CA THR A 653 -2.74 6.36 7.29
C THR A 653 -2.86 5.61 8.61
N HIS A 654 -4.10 5.41 9.14
CA HIS A 654 -4.35 4.68 10.40
C HIS A 654 -5.01 3.31 10.18
N GLN A 655 -5.55 3.00 9.01
CA GLN A 655 -6.19 1.69 8.72
C GLN A 655 -5.27 0.46 8.90
N GLY A 656 -3.95 0.65 9.02
CA GLY A 656 -3.02 -0.43 9.36
C GLY A 656 -3.00 -0.84 10.84
N ALA A 657 -3.66 -0.08 11.71
CA ALA A 657 -3.68 -0.35 13.15
C ALA A 657 -4.95 -1.11 13.61
N GLU A 658 -6.03 -1.10 12.82
CA GLU A 658 -7.31 -1.70 13.21
C GLU A 658 -7.60 -3.07 12.56
N GLU A 659 -6.97 -3.44 11.44
CA GLU A 659 -7.13 -4.77 10.83
C GLU A 659 -6.14 -5.83 11.39
N GLY A 660 -5.29 -5.45 12.33
CA GLY A 660 -4.35 -6.32 13.06
C GLY A 660 -4.71 -6.55 14.54
N SER A 661 -5.89 -6.08 14.98
CA SER A 661 -6.36 -6.26 16.37
C SER A 661 -7.38 -7.40 16.49
#